data_7e96f3fe377707510804d0b6d917edce
#
_entry.id   7e96f3fe377707510804d0b6d917edce
#
_cell.length_a   1.000
_cell.length_b   1.000
_cell.length_c   1.000
_cell.angle_alpha   90.00
_cell.angle_beta   90.00
_cell.angle_gamma   90.00
#
_symmetry.space_group_name_H-M   'P 1'
#
loop_
_entity.id
_entity.type
_entity.pdbx_description
1 polymer ?
#
loop_
_entity_poly.entity_id
_entity_poly.type
_entity_poly.pdbx_seq_one_letter_code
_entity_poly.pdbx_strand_id
1 'polypeptide(L)'
;MRFRCAEYIFLGMSLFGLAMDAKKPNIVFILADDLGWAELGCYGNSFNETPHLDELAKRGLRFTHAYAAAPVCSPYRAALLTGQHPARVGILDYLRPNSSNALPVDQVTLPKILKRNGYATGMVGKWHLTGYKYQGAQFEIRPQDHGFDWNIGSEVKGVGNGANFWPYVFRTQPISWIDLPKNRMGKDEYLTDRLNLEAVDFVERNQDKPFFLYLSHYAPHTILNGRPDLVDKYRKKHPPGKTSRTKCYLCDDAGLSGEDCEYWAQDHNPHLAAMLESIDDGVGLLMNKLTSLGLSENTIFIFSSDNGGETNVTSNAPLRGGKSQLYEGGIRVPMIVCWPKGNVPAGANSDHPVVNHDFYPTLLEAANIEPDPSHILDGVSTISTWRNPSSPRERQALHWHYPLDRPHFLGGISSGAIRKGHWKLIEYFDPARPEKFELFNLETDVSEESNLASTESERVRELHRELVSWRQRVGARIPSRPLLTRPGNLYFGEHFSKGQISEKWFFQKEWQVEDGILLRNQVAGRNKRLFYKEPVFKDALIRFEFLFNGAEDIRLVTGSNGSYNTVVHIRKDHFFIQTAYDKEGPWYPMRHGECAYNFKDGEWYGITIEFIKDQAIAHLNHEYIAYAQHPMIDKERTYFAFQVDQAGASLDNLQVFHAGRHPEQINNHSLIKTQLDRFPLKRTVQEQYIILKKNLHARLFMEDEKYRNLIERVEILDQEKLQRYPDAFLSNKEFQKKIQSLRKELHQNDPEYKKILFSTFQASRAMDQFLVEKNPKINDLPNAQKKAVLEETRLQYKNAPEFRKLLQISEDLQHRLEKKYPQLFVSNQAISQKRERARKALKDDPQFKELMKERSKANAASIDYLYQNNSKLNNLKNILDDQ
;
A
#
# COMPACT_ATOMS: atom_id res chain seq x y z
N MET A 1 87.11 13.72 -24.84
CA MET A 1 86.41 12.79 -25.79
C MET A 1 84.97 13.33 -25.96
N ARG A 2 84.67 13.77 -27.15
CA ARG A 2 83.38 14.35 -27.50
C ARG A 2 82.51 13.24 -28.02
N PHE A 3 81.26 13.17 -27.50
CA PHE A 3 80.18 12.45 -28.16
C PHE A 3 79.02 13.40 -28.46
N ARG A 4 78.67 13.44 -29.74
CA ARG A 4 77.54 14.23 -30.28
C ARG A 4 76.19 13.55 -29.95
N CYS A 5 75.22 14.32 -29.42
CA CYS A 5 73.83 13.95 -29.42
C CYS A 5 73.21 14.26 -30.78
N ALA A 6 72.57 13.25 -31.38
CA ALA A 6 71.71 13.42 -32.56
C ALA A 6 70.28 13.60 -32.06
N GLU A 7 69.64 14.72 -32.43
CA GLU A 7 68.24 15.02 -32.16
C GLU A 7 67.35 14.19 -33.17
N TYR A 8 66.50 13.33 -32.62
CA TYR A 8 65.35 12.75 -33.38
C TYR A 8 64.14 13.60 -33.04
N ILE A 9 63.65 14.41 -34.01
CA ILE A 9 62.33 15.01 -33.97
C ILE A 9 61.27 13.93 -34.29
N PHE A 10 60.54 13.45 -33.28
CA PHE A 10 59.37 12.66 -33.51
C PHE A 10 58.18 13.57 -33.79
N LEU A 11 57.74 13.60 -35.07
CA LEU A 11 56.47 14.21 -35.48
C LEU A 11 55.31 13.36 -34.96
N GLY A 12 54.77 13.70 -33.79
CA GLY A 12 53.56 13.07 -33.25
C GLY A 12 52.36 13.54 -34.05
N MET A 13 51.91 12.76 -35.01
CA MET A 13 50.56 12.86 -35.57
C MET A 13 49.57 12.47 -34.48
N SER A 14 49.00 13.46 -33.83
CA SER A 14 47.79 13.27 -32.99
C SER A 14 46.64 12.87 -33.89
N LEU A 15 46.40 11.57 -33.98
CA LEU A 15 45.11 11.02 -34.44
C LEU A 15 44.05 11.40 -33.39
N PHE A 16 43.47 12.59 -33.51
CA PHE A 16 42.15 12.86 -32.95
C PHE A 16 41.19 12.01 -33.76
N GLY A 17 40.98 10.77 -33.30
CA GLY A 17 39.85 9.97 -33.68
C GLY A 17 38.61 10.74 -33.25
N LEU A 18 37.92 11.37 -34.22
CA LEU A 18 36.54 11.75 -34.08
C LEU A 18 35.81 10.44 -33.69
N ALA A 19 35.60 10.21 -32.39
CA ALA A 19 34.59 9.30 -31.93
C ALA A 19 33.28 9.87 -32.51
N MET A 20 32.87 9.35 -33.68
CA MET A 20 31.51 9.55 -34.17
C MET A 20 30.61 9.11 -33.02
N ASP A 21 29.95 10.07 -32.38
CA ASP A 21 28.94 9.79 -31.35
C ASP A 21 27.96 8.78 -31.95
N ALA A 22 28.04 7.53 -31.52
CA ALA A 22 27.26 6.46 -32.13
C ALA A 22 25.78 6.82 -31.85
N LYS A 23 25.07 7.17 -32.92
CA LYS A 23 23.65 7.59 -32.86
C LYS A 23 22.90 6.59 -31.99
N LYS A 24 22.32 7.04 -30.87
CA LYS A 24 21.54 6.23 -29.95
C LYS A 24 20.42 5.48 -30.69
N PRO A 25 20.13 4.23 -30.37
CA PRO A 25 19.07 3.47 -31.07
C PRO A 25 17.70 4.04 -30.76
N ASN A 26 16.78 3.99 -31.69
CA ASN A 26 15.35 4.11 -31.41
C ASN A 26 14.88 2.84 -30.72
N ILE A 27 13.81 2.94 -29.95
CA ILE A 27 13.21 1.83 -29.21
C ILE A 27 11.71 1.80 -29.52
N VAL A 28 11.23 0.70 -30.09
CA VAL A 28 9.81 0.38 -30.27
C VAL A 28 9.51 -0.86 -29.44
N PHE A 29 8.69 -0.70 -28.42
CA PHE A 29 8.24 -1.79 -27.56
C PHE A 29 6.74 -1.97 -27.73
N ILE A 30 6.33 -3.11 -28.33
CA ILE A 30 4.93 -3.47 -28.49
C ILE A 30 4.57 -4.53 -27.46
N LEU A 31 3.53 -4.25 -26.68
CA LEU A 31 3.02 -5.14 -25.64
C LEU A 31 1.57 -5.53 -25.94
N ALA A 32 1.33 -6.81 -26.12
CA ALA A 32 -0.01 -7.38 -26.13
C ALA A 32 -0.50 -7.60 -24.69
N ASP A 33 -1.81 -7.68 -24.49
CA ASP A 33 -2.48 -7.85 -23.20
C ASP A 33 -3.18 -9.23 -23.15
N ASP A 34 -2.77 -10.10 -22.22
CA ASP A 34 -3.29 -11.47 -22.07
C ASP A 34 -3.00 -12.39 -23.26
N LEU A 35 -1.88 -12.23 -23.96
CA LEU A 35 -1.52 -13.10 -25.09
C LEU A 35 -0.70 -14.30 -24.62
N GLY A 36 -1.19 -15.51 -24.87
CA GLY A 36 -0.52 -16.76 -24.54
C GLY A 36 0.76 -16.99 -25.34
N TRP A 37 1.68 -17.79 -24.78
CA TRP A 37 2.97 -18.14 -25.40
C TRP A 37 2.82 -18.81 -26.75
N ALA A 38 1.83 -19.69 -26.94
CA ALA A 38 1.60 -20.48 -28.14
C ALA A 38 0.72 -19.80 -29.19
N GLU A 39 0.39 -18.51 -29.05
CA GLU A 39 -0.61 -17.83 -29.90
C GLU A 39 -0.07 -17.36 -31.26
N LEU A 40 1.26 -17.23 -31.42
CA LEU A 40 1.87 -16.72 -32.65
C LEU A 40 2.24 -17.86 -33.61
N GLY A 41 2.21 -17.61 -34.95
CA GLY A 41 2.65 -18.54 -35.96
C GLY A 41 4.09 -19.01 -35.73
N CYS A 42 5.03 -18.09 -35.45
CA CYS A 42 6.42 -18.41 -35.13
C CYS A 42 6.61 -19.19 -33.83
N TYR A 43 5.58 -19.33 -32.97
CA TYR A 43 5.53 -20.20 -31.80
C TYR A 43 4.74 -21.49 -32.03
N GLY A 44 4.28 -21.73 -33.25
CA GLY A 44 3.64 -22.99 -33.64
C GLY A 44 2.12 -22.94 -33.77
N ASN A 45 1.47 -21.78 -33.59
CA ASN A 45 0.04 -21.64 -33.81
C ASN A 45 -0.28 -21.77 -35.31
N SER A 46 -1.21 -22.64 -35.68
CA SER A 46 -1.65 -22.85 -37.05
C SER A 46 -3.00 -22.20 -37.39
N PHE A 47 -3.73 -21.77 -36.34
CA PHE A 47 -5.03 -21.11 -36.51
C PHE A 47 -4.90 -19.60 -36.64
N ASN A 48 -4.20 -18.94 -35.70
CA ASN A 48 -3.95 -17.52 -35.74
C ASN A 48 -2.94 -17.18 -36.87
N GLU A 49 -3.18 -16.10 -37.58
CA GLU A 49 -2.31 -15.61 -38.64
C GLU A 49 -1.56 -14.36 -38.17
N THR A 50 -0.24 -14.49 -38.07
CA THR A 50 0.65 -13.43 -37.60
C THR A 50 1.85 -13.20 -38.50
N PRO A 51 1.63 -12.95 -39.81
CA PRO A 51 2.70 -12.95 -40.81
C PRO A 51 3.78 -11.88 -40.55
N HIS A 52 3.42 -10.72 -39.98
CA HIS A 52 4.38 -9.64 -39.72
C HIS A 52 5.21 -9.93 -38.45
N LEU A 53 4.62 -10.52 -37.41
CA LEU A 53 5.34 -11.02 -36.24
C LEU A 53 6.25 -12.19 -36.58
N ASP A 54 5.80 -13.09 -37.48
CA ASP A 54 6.61 -14.20 -38.01
C ASP A 54 7.80 -13.66 -38.81
N GLU A 55 7.59 -12.61 -39.61
CA GLU A 55 8.69 -11.93 -40.33
C GLU A 55 9.63 -11.21 -39.35
N LEU A 56 9.12 -10.54 -38.31
CA LEU A 56 9.95 -9.93 -37.27
C LEU A 56 10.83 -10.99 -36.59
N ALA A 57 10.29 -12.17 -36.30
CA ALA A 57 11.05 -13.30 -35.74
C ALA A 57 12.14 -13.82 -36.68
N LYS A 58 11.89 -13.86 -38.00
CA LYS A 58 12.89 -14.22 -39.00
C LYS A 58 14.02 -13.18 -39.08
N ARG A 59 13.74 -11.92 -38.82
CA ARG A 59 14.70 -10.82 -38.87
C ARG A 59 15.40 -10.56 -37.53
N GLY A 60 14.97 -11.21 -36.45
CA GLY A 60 15.47 -11.02 -35.10
C GLY A 60 15.70 -12.31 -34.34
N LEU A 61 15.72 -12.19 -33.03
CA LEU A 61 15.90 -13.24 -32.04
C LEU A 61 14.57 -13.53 -31.36
N ARG A 62 14.14 -14.81 -31.37
CA ARG A 62 12.97 -15.28 -30.64
C ARG A 62 13.40 -15.96 -29.32
N PHE A 63 12.80 -15.56 -28.19
CA PHE A 63 13.02 -16.20 -26.90
C PHE A 63 11.97 -17.24 -26.63
N THR A 64 12.39 -18.49 -26.36
CA THR A 64 11.47 -19.57 -26.00
C THR A 64 11.17 -19.60 -24.50
N HIS A 65 12.01 -18.94 -23.69
CA HIS A 65 11.90 -18.89 -22.23
C HIS A 65 11.86 -17.44 -21.71
N ALA A 66 10.99 -16.60 -22.28
CA ALA A 66 10.72 -15.28 -21.75
C ALA A 66 9.57 -15.32 -20.74
N TYR A 67 9.71 -14.57 -19.66
CA TYR A 67 8.79 -14.60 -18.53
C TYR A 67 8.24 -13.21 -18.18
N ALA A 68 6.97 -13.21 -17.78
CA ALA A 68 6.35 -12.13 -17.04
C ALA A 68 6.74 -12.23 -15.55
N ALA A 69 7.09 -11.14 -14.89
CA ALA A 69 7.42 -11.11 -13.46
C ALA A 69 6.19 -11.33 -12.55
N ALA A 70 5.00 -11.34 -13.12
CA ALA A 70 3.74 -11.67 -12.46
C ALA A 70 2.72 -12.20 -13.48
N PRO A 71 1.72 -12.99 -13.04
CA PRO A 71 0.74 -13.58 -13.95
C PRO A 71 -0.45 -12.66 -14.26
N VAL A 72 -0.31 -11.34 -14.05
CA VAL A 72 -1.36 -10.32 -14.29
C VAL A 72 -0.74 -8.97 -14.68
N CYS A 73 -1.54 -8.11 -15.30
CA CYS A 73 -1.13 -6.89 -16.01
C CYS A 73 -0.32 -5.87 -15.21
N SER A 74 -0.90 -5.28 -14.13
CA SER A 74 -0.29 -4.12 -13.44
C SER A 74 1.09 -4.40 -12.86
N PRO A 75 1.33 -5.55 -12.19
CA PRO A 75 2.67 -5.89 -11.69
C PRO A 75 3.71 -6.04 -12.81
N TYR A 76 3.33 -6.65 -13.94
CA TYR A 76 4.22 -6.74 -15.11
C TYR A 76 4.65 -5.34 -15.60
N ARG A 77 3.66 -4.46 -15.80
CA ARG A 77 3.88 -3.10 -16.32
C ARG A 77 4.72 -2.26 -15.37
N ALA A 78 4.50 -2.39 -14.05
CA ALA A 78 5.34 -1.77 -13.05
C ALA A 78 6.79 -2.28 -13.12
N ALA A 79 6.98 -3.60 -13.22
CA ALA A 79 8.31 -4.21 -13.33
C ALA A 79 9.06 -3.80 -14.60
N LEU A 80 8.38 -3.75 -15.76
CA LEU A 80 8.94 -3.28 -17.02
C LEU A 80 9.48 -1.85 -16.92
N LEU A 81 8.68 -0.96 -16.34
CA LEU A 81 9.02 0.47 -16.30
C LEU A 81 10.01 0.83 -15.20
N THR A 82 10.14 0.03 -14.15
CA THR A 82 11.05 0.31 -13.03
C THR A 82 12.31 -0.54 -13.02
N GLY A 83 12.37 -1.65 -13.77
CA GLY A 83 13.47 -2.61 -13.65
C GLY A 83 13.50 -3.34 -12.31
N GLN A 84 12.44 -3.20 -11.51
CA GLN A 84 12.31 -3.81 -10.19
C GLN A 84 11.28 -4.93 -10.20
N HIS A 85 11.48 -5.91 -9.33
CA HIS A 85 10.47 -6.96 -9.14
C HIS A 85 9.18 -6.38 -8.54
N PRO A 86 7.97 -6.85 -8.95
CA PRO A 86 6.69 -6.36 -8.43
C PRO A 86 6.58 -6.34 -6.91
N ALA A 87 7.23 -7.28 -6.23
CA ALA A 87 7.26 -7.35 -4.77
C ALA A 87 8.02 -6.17 -4.12
N ARG A 88 9.05 -5.63 -4.77
CA ARG A 88 9.75 -4.42 -4.33
C ARG A 88 8.95 -3.15 -4.62
N VAL A 89 8.30 -3.11 -5.79
CA VAL A 89 7.44 -1.97 -6.18
C VAL A 89 6.18 -1.88 -5.32
N GLY A 90 5.71 -3.01 -4.76
CA GLY A 90 4.48 -3.09 -3.96
C GLY A 90 3.20 -3.24 -4.79
N ILE A 91 3.28 -3.39 -6.11
CA ILE A 91 2.14 -3.67 -6.99
C ILE A 91 2.10 -5.17 -7.25
N LEU A 92 1.29 -5.91 -6.48
CA LEU A 92 1.31 -7.38 -6.44
C LEU A 92 0.13 -8.04 -7.19
N ASP A 93 -0.94 -7.29 -7.44
CA ASP A 93 -2.11 -7.72 -8.21
C ASP A 93 -2.52 -6.62 -9.21
N TYR A 94 -3.46 -6.90 -10.13
CA TYR A 94 -3.95 -5.87 -11.03
C TYR A 94 -4.66 -4.75 -10.26
N LEU A 95 -4.40 -3.52 -10.63
CA LEU A 95 -5.00 -2.36 -9.98
C LEU A 95 -6.47 -2.23 -10.34
N ARG A 96 -7.31 -2.07 -9.33
CA ARG A 96 -8.76 -1.85 -9.47
C ARG A 96 -9.06 -0.36 -9.34
N PRO A 97 -10.21 0.10 -9.83
CA PRO A 97 -10.68 1.44 -9.51
C PRO A 97 -10.64 1.69 -7.99
N ASN A 98 -10.07 2.80 -7.57
CA ASN A 98 -9.80 3.19 -6.18
C ASN A 98 -8.69 2.38 -5.46
N SER A 99 -7.83 1.65 -6.16
CA SER A 99 -6.61 1.10 -5.56
C SER A 99 -5.72 2.23 -5.05
N SER A 100 -5.23 2.10 -3.82
CA SER A 100 -4.31 3.08 -3.21
C SER A 100 -2.85 2.86 -3.60
N ASN A 101 -2.50 1.69 -4.12
CA ASN A 101 -1.15 1.27 -4.44
C ASN A 101 -0.78 1.45 -5.94
N ALA A 102 -1.19 2.56 -6.54
CA ALA A 102 -0.73 2.99 -7.86
C ALA A 102 0.80 3.18 -7.89
N LEU A 103 1.40 3.19 -9.10
CA LEU A 103 2.84 3.39 -9.23
C LEU A 103 3.25 4.75 -8.67
N PRO A 104 4.10 4.83 -7.63
CA PRO A 104 4.49 6.10 -7.04
C PRO A 104 5.18 7.03 -8.04
N VAL A 105 4.85 8.32 -8.00
CA VAL A 105 5.37 9.32 -8.98
C VAL A 105 6.87 9.60 -8.85
N ASP A 106 7.47 9.31 -7.71
CA ASP A 106 8.91 9.45 -7.43
C ASP A 106 9.75 8.30 -7.99
N GLN A 107 9.12 7.19 -8.38
CA GLN A 107 9.84 6.07 -9.01
C GLN A 107 10.67 6.50 -10.21
N VAL A 108 11.90 6.00 -10.27
CA VAL A 108 12.84 6.22 -11.38
C VAL A 108 12.50 5.25 -12.52
N THR A 109 11.59 5.67 -13.40
CA THR A 109 11.11 4.84 -14.50
C THR A 109 11.98 4.94 -15.75
N LEU A 110 11.97 3.93 -16.60
CA LEU A 110 12.69 3.87 -17.85
C LEU A 110 12.43 5.10 -18.75
N PRO A 111 11.16 5.53 -18.97
CA PRO A 111 10.91 6.73 -19.77
C PRO A 111 11.53 8.01 -19.14
N LYS A 112 11.54 8.15 -17.81
CA LYS A 112 12.20 9.29 -17.15
C LYS A 112 13.70 9.35 -17.46
N ILE A 113 14.39 8.20 -17.38
CA ILE A 113 15.83 8.15 -17.66
C ILE A 113 16.09 8.39 -19.15
N LEU A 114 15.35 7.75 -20.05
CA LEU A 114 15.48 7.96 -21.48
C LEU A 114 15.24 9.42 -21.86
N LYS A 115 14.18 10.05 -21.32
CA LYS A 115 13.86 11.47 -21.53
C LYS A 115 15.01 12.39 -21.08
N ARG A 116 15.57 12.16 -19.87
CA ARG A 116 16.74 12.90 -19.37
C ARG A 116 17.95 12.78 -20.27
N ASN A 117 18.02 11.71 -21.07
CA ASN A 117 19.08 11.42 -22.02
C ASN A 117 18.74 11.77 -23.47
N GLY A 118 17.73 12.63 -23.70
CA GLY A 118 17.39 13.22 -24.99
C GLY A 118 16.47 12.39 -25.88
N TYR A 119 15.86 11.32 -25.35
CA TYR A 119 14.83 10.57 -26.08
C TYR A 119 13.49 11.33 -26.10
N ALA A 120 12.80 11.31 -27.24
CA ALA A 120 11.36 11.52 -27.23
C ALA A 120 10.66 10.29 -26.70
N THR A 121 9.72 10.45 -25.79
CA THR A 121 9.07 9.34 -25.11
C THR A 121 7.57 9.36 -25.38
N GLY A 122 7.05 8.26 -25.97
CA GLY A 122 5.64 8.12 -26.33
C GLY A 122 5.03 6.87 -25.73
N MET A 123 3.83 7.03 -25.20
CA MET A 123 2.97 5.93 -24.79
C MET A 123 1.68 5.97 -25.59
N VAL A 124 1.31 4.83 -26.17
CA VAL A 124 0.06 4.64 -26.87
C VAL A 124 -0.66 3.42 -26.29
N GLY A 125 -1.88 3.61 -25.78
CA GLY A 125 -2.73 2.54 -25.29
C GLY A 125 -2.69 2.33 -23.77
N LYS A 126 -2.79 1.08 -23.30
CA LYS A 126 -3.06 0.68 -21.91
C LYS A 126 -1.96 1.09 -20.93
N TRP A 127 -2.34 1.91 -19.92
CA TRP A 127 -1.48 2.28 -18.79
C TRP A 127 -1.54 1.27 -17.62
N HIS A 128 -2.70 1.16 -17.00
CA HIS A 128 -3.02 0.25 -15.89
C HIS A 128 -2.07 0.29 -14.67
N LEU A 129 -1.47 1.46 -14.41
CA LEU A 129 -0.62 1.72 -13.22
C LEU A 129 -1.17 2.85 -12.34
N THR A 130 -2.47 3.12 -12.49
CA THR A 130 -3.24 4.05 -11.66
C THR A 130 -4.42 3.33 -11.01
N GLY A 131 -4.81 3.78 -9.82
CA GLY A 131 -5.97 3.24 -9.10
C GLY A 131 -7.17 4.19 -9.09
N TYR A 132 -7.19 5.25 -9.89
CA TYR A 132 -8.26 6.24 -9.85
C TYR A 132 -9.56 5.73 -10.49
N LYS A 133 -10.68 6.28 -10.02
CA LYS A 133 -12.02 5.94 -10.50
C LYS A 133 -12.52 6.89 -11.60
N TYR A 134 -12.03 8.12 -11.58
CA TYR A 134 -12.39 9.20 -12.52
C TYR A 134 -11.23 10.19 -12.62
N GLN A 135 -11.19 10.94 -13.71
CA GLN A 135 -10.17 11.95 -13.94
C GLN A 135 -10.16 13.01 -12.82
N GLY A 136 -8.98 13.37 -12.32
CA GLY A 136 -8.81 14.27 -11.18
C GLY A 136 -8.99 13.62 -9.81
N ALA A 137 -9.12 12.29 -9.73
CA ALA A 137 -9.18 11.58 -8.46
C ALA A 137 -7.84 11.58 -7.71
N GLN A 138 -7.88 11.38 -6.39
CA GLN A 138 -6.72 11.44 -5.50
C GLN A 138 -5.55 10.54 -5.93
N PHE A 139 -5.83 9.39 -6.52
CA PHE A 139 -4.82 8.41 -6.95
C PHE A 139 -4.63 8.37 -8.46
N GLU A 140 -4.97 9.46 -9.15
CA GLU A 140 -4.72 9.56 -10.57
C GLU A 140 -3.22 9.75 -10.84
N ILE A 141 -2.61 8.71 -11.43
CA ILE A 141 -1.22 8.71 -11.88
C ILE A 141 -1.22 8.50 -13.38
N ARG A 142 -0.66 9.43 -14.11
CA ARG A 142 -0.66 9.44 -15.58
C ARG A 142 0.69 9.01 -16.14
N PRO A 143 0.76 8.53 -17.38
CA PRO A 143 2.03 8.26 -18.06
C PRO A 143 3.00 9.45 -18.07
N GLN A 144 2.48 10.68 -18.16
CA GLN A 144 3.29 11.91 -18.12
C GLN A 144 4.01 12.09 -16.78
N ASP A 145 3.42 11.68 -15.66
CA ASP A 145 4.05 11.71 -14.34
C ASP A 145 5.27 10.77 -14.27
N HIS A 146 5.33 9.82 -15.20
CA HIS A 146 6.40 8.82 -15.33
C HIS A 146 7.32 9.03 -16.53
N GLY A 147 7.29 10.24 -17.14
CA GLY A 147 8.28 10.66 -18.11
C GLY A 147 7.89 10.46 -19.57
N PHE A 148 6.65 10.10 -19.88
CA PHE A 148 6.18 10.11 -21.25
C PHE A 148 5.77 11.53 -21.69
N ASP A 149 6.35 12.02 -22.80
CA ASP A 149 6.01 13.33 -23.40
C ASP A 149 4.69 13.27 -24.16
N TRP A 150 4.42 12.13 -24.78
CA TRP A 150 3.24 11.85 -25.57
C TRP A 150 2.45 10.70 -24.95
N ASN A 151 1.16 10.90 -24.74
CA ASN A 151 0.27 9.87 -24.21
C ASN A 151 -1.06 9.91 -24.93
N ILE A 152 -1.41 8.81 -25.61
CA ILE A 152 -2.66 8.66 -26.36
C ILE A 152 -3.33 7.33 -26.04
N GLY A 153 -4.64 7.34 -25.86
CA GLY A 153 -5.45 6.14 -25.71
C GLY A 153 -5.39 5.50 -24.31
N SER A 154 -4.82 6.16 -23.31
CA SER A 154 -4.94 5.71 -21.92
C SER A 154 -6.37 5.89 -21.44
N GLU A 155 -6.90 4.87 -20.81
CA GLU A 155 -8.25 4.89 -20.25
C GLU A 155 -8.21 5.26 -18.76
N VAL A 156 -9.17 6.07 -18.32
CA VAL A 156 -9.27 6.57 -16.95
C VAL A 156 -9.34 5.46 -15.91
N LYS A 157 -9.91 4.31 -16.24
CA LYS A 157 -10.00 3.15 -15.36
C LYS A 157 -8.81 2.19 -15.46
N GLY A 158 -7.84 2.48 -16.33
CA GLY A 158 -6.63 1.71 -16.49
C GLY A 158 -6.73 0.49 -17.42
N VAL A 159 -7.92 -0.01 -17.71
CA VAL A 159 -8.16 -1.18 -18.58
C VAL A 159 -9.40 -0.97 -19.44
N GLY A 160 -9.31 -1.31 -20.72
CA GLY A 160 -10.44 -1.36 -21.62
C GLY A 160 -11.37 -2.53 -21.29
N ASN A 161 -12.67 -2.32 -21.41
CA ASN A 161 -13.70 -3.28 -21.05
C ASN A 161 -14.54 -3.73 -22.26
N GLY A 162 -13.90 -4.06 -23.38
CA GLY A 162 -14.60 -4.51 -24.61
C GLY A 162 -15.24 -3.39 -25.42
N ALA A 163 -15.00 -2.14 -25.10
CA ALA A 163 -15.46 -0.97 -25.91
C ALA A 163 -14.48 -0.71 -27.07
N ASN A 164 -14.31 -1.66 -27.94
CA ASN A 164 -13.26 -1.65 -28.95
C ASN A 164 -13.62 -0.93 -30.26
N PHE A 165 -14.89 -0.49 -30.41
CA PHE A 165 -15.35 0.24 -31.58
C PHE A 165 -15.83 1.65 -31.24
N TRP A 166 -15.62 2.60 -32.18
CA TRP A 166 -16.15 3.95 -32.04
C TRP A 166 -17.68 3.95 -31.96
N PRO A 167 -18.31 4.70 -31.03
CA PRO A 167 -17.76 5.72 -30.14
C PRO A 167 -17.24 5.17 -28.79
N TYR A 168 -16.75 3.94 -28.76
CA TYR A 168 -16.16 3.32 -27.56
C TYR A 168 -17.14 3.22 -26.38
N VAL A 169 -18.32 2.68 -26.67
CA VAL A 169 -19.38 2.47 -25.67
C VAL A 169 -19.51 0.99 -25.40
N PHE A 170 -19.44 0.62 -24.12
CA PHE A 170 -19.72 -0.74 -23.70
C PHE A 170 -21.01 -0.77 -22.87
N ARG A 171 -22.01 -1.53 -23.31
CA ARG A 171 -23.31 -1.68 -22.63
C ARG A 171 -23.94 -0.32 -22.26
N THR A 172 -24.03 0.68 -22.98
CA THR A 172 -24.58 2.00 -22.64
C THR A 172 -23.67 2.92 -21.81
N GLN A 173 -22.46 2.49 -21.44
CA GLN A 173 -21.52 3.32 -20.68
C GLN A 173 -20.31 3.68 -21.55
N PRO A 174 -20.15 4.94 -21.94
CA PRO A 174 -18.97 5.38 -22.69
C PRO A 174 -17.71 5.24 -21.84
N ILE A 175 -16.61 4.84 -22.48
CA ILE A 175 -15.29 4.85 -21.90
C ILE A 175 -14.61 6.17 -22.25
N SER A 176 -14.07 6.85 -21.27
CA SER A 176 -13.32 8.09 -21.45
C SER A 176 -11.87 7.77 -21.81
N TRP A 177 -11.58 7.74 -23.10
CA TRP A 177 -10.22 7.60 -23.59
C TRP A 177 -9.49 8.93 -23.57
N ILE A 178 -8.30 8.94 -22.95
CA ILE A 178 -7.45 10.12 -22.90
C ILE A 178 -6.89 10.38 -24.30
N ASP A 179 -7.10 11.60 -24.81
CA ASP A 179 -6.58 12.11 -26.07
C ASP A 179 -7.09 11.35 -27.35
N LEU A 180 -8.21 10.63 -27.23
CA LEU A 180 -8.96 10.08 -28.38
C LEU A 180 -10.33 10.77 -28.55
N PRO A 181 -10.40 12.09 -28.72
CA PRO A 181 -11.67 12.83 -28.69
C PRO A 181 -12.49 12.69 -29.98
N LYS A 182 -11.87 12.25 -31.09
CA LYS A 182 -12.49 12.14 -32.41
C LYS A 182 -12.01 10.89 -33.11
N ASN A 183 -12.89 10.26 -33.89
CA ASN A 183 -12.48 9.17 -34.77
C ASN A 183 -11.65 9.66 -35.95
N ARG A 184 -10.81 8.81 -36.51
CA ARG A 184 -9.97 9.05 -37.69
C ARG A 184 -10.34 8.14 -38.84
N MET A 185 -10.96 6.98 -38.58
CA MET A 185 -11.21 5.90 -39.53
C MET A 185 -12.70 5.76 -39.92
N GLY A 186 -13.57 6.68 -39.46
CA GLY A 186 -15.00 6.63 -39.66
C GLY A 186 -15.78 5.94 -38.54
N LYS A 187 -17.06 5.62 -38.78
CA LYS A 187 -17.99 5.17 -37.75
C LYS A 187 -17.64 3.80 -37.13
N ASP A 188 -16.90 2.98 -37.88
CA ASP A 188 -16.55 1.62 -37.47
C ASP A 188 -15.06 1.53 -37.02
N GLU A 189 -14.49 2.66 -36.56
CA GLU A 189 -13.10 2.72 -36.10
C GLU A 189 -12.85 1.70 -34.98
N TYR A 190 -11.92 0.77 -35.23
CA TYR A 190 -11.50 -0.23 -34.27
C TYR A 190 -10.33 0.26 -33.44
N LEU A 191 -10.39 0.08 -32.11
CA LEU A 191 -9.43 0.67 -31.19
C LEU A 191 -7.98 0.23 -31.47
N THR A 192 -7.74 -1.06 -31.70
CA THR A 192 -6.39 -1.57 -31.97
C THR A 192 -5.80 -0.91 -33.22
N ASP A 193 -6.57 -0.82 -34.31
CA ASP A 193 -6.13 -0.17 -35.56
C ASP A 193 -5.86 1.32 -35.34
N ARG A 194 -6.72 1.99 -34.53
CA ARG A 194 -6.51 3.39 -34.18
C ARG A 194 -5.20 3.59 -33.41
N LEU A 195 -4.89 2.75 -32.44
CA LEU A 195 -3.65 2.82 -31.67
C LEU A 195 -2.42 2.58 -32.54
N ASN A 196 -2.53 1.65 -33.53
CA ASN A 196 -1.49 1.43 -34.54
C ASN A 196 -1.16 2.71 -35.30
N LEU A 197 -2.19 3.45 -35.76
CA LEU A 197 -2.00 4.72 -36.47
C LEU A 197 -1.35 5.80 -35.59
N GLU A 198 -1.76 5.90 -34.32
CA GLU A 198 -1.14 6.86 -33.40
C GLU A 198 0.34 6.52 -33.12
N ALA A 199 0.69 5.23 -33.10
CA ALA A 199 2.07 4.79 -32.95
C ALA A 199 2.91 5.16 -34.19
N VAL A 200 2.36 4.98 -35.40
CA VAL A 200 3.00 5.40 -36.65
C VAL A 200 3.22 6.92 -36.69
N ASP A 201 2.22 7.70 -36.30
CA ASP A 201 2.32 9.17 -36.24
C ASP A 201 3.43 9.61 -35.25
N PHE A 202 3.52 8.93 -34.10
CA PHE A 202 4.59 9.22 -33.13
C PHE A 202 5.98 8.99 -33.73
N VAL A 203 6.19 7.90 -34.44
CA VAL A 203 7.48 7.60 -35.12
C VAL A 203 7.80 8.67 -36.16
N GLU A 204 6.83 9.05 -36.99
CA GLU A 204 7.03 10.08 -38.05
C GLU A 204 7.39 11.43 -37.47
N ARG A 205 6.72 11.87 -36.39
CA ARG A 205 7.00 13.16 -35.71
C ARG A 205 8.35 13.21 -35.02
N ASN A 206 8.95 12.08 -34.68
CA ASN A 206 10.18 12.01 -33.90
C ASN A 206 11.36 11.39 -34.70
N GLN A 207 11.26 11.27 -36.01
CA GLN A 207 12.25 10.62 -36.88
C GLN A 207 13.68 11.20 -36.80
N ASP A 208 13.80 12.49 -36.40
CA ASP A 208 15.07 13.22 -36.39
C ASP A 208 15.86 13.07 -35.08
N LYS A 209 15.30 12.43 -34.05
CA LYS A 209 15.92 12.23 -32.73
C LYS A 209 15.66 10.83 -32.22
N PRO A 210 16.48 10.32 -31.27
CA PRO A 210 16.17 9.02 -30.67
C PRO A 210 14.82 9.07 -29.96
N PHE A 211 14.04 8.00 -30.09
CA PHE A 211 12.74 7.91 -29.44
C PHE A 211 12.54 6.56 -28.77
N PHE A 212 11.68 6.57 -27.75
CA PHE A 212 11.10 5.39 -27.10
C PHE A 212 9.59 5.41 -27.27
N LEU A 213 9.09 4.51 -28.10
CA LEU A 213 7.66 4.23 -28.27
C LEU A 213 7.26 2.99 -27.46
N TYR A 214 6.34 3.17 -26.52
CA TYR A 214 5.68 2.08 -25.80
C TYR A 214 4.23 1.95 -26.33
N LEU A 215 4.04 1.05 -27.31
CA LEU A 215 2.72 0.69 -27.84
C LEU A 215 2.16 -0.47 -27.01
N SER A 216 1.26 -0.15 -26.11
CA SER A 216 0.65 -1.06 -25.17
C SER A 216 -0.81 -1.32 -25.52
N HIS A 217 -1.07 -2.38 -26.26
CA HIS A 217 -2.43 -2.72 -26.70
C HIS A 217 -3.32 -3.13 -25.53
N TYR A 218 -4.64 -2.97 -25.68
CA TYR A 218 -5.66 -3.61 -24.87
C TYR A 218 -6.02 -5.00 -25.41
N ALA A 219 -5.77 -5.27 -26.67
CA ALA A 219 -5.98 -6.54 -27.32
C ALA A 219 -4.87 -7.55 -26.96
N PRO A 220 -5.21 -8.87 -26.88
CA PRO A 220 -6.54 -9.47 -26.97
C PRO A 220 -7.23 -9.70 -25.60
N HIS A 221 -7.12 -8.77 -24.65
CA HIS A 221 -7.79 -8.87 -23.33
C HIS A 221 -9.31 -9.00 -23.47
N THR A 222 -9.92 -9.81 -22.64
CA THR A 222 -11.38 -9.92 -22.51
C THR A 222 -12.03 -8.58 -22.07
N ILE A 223 -13.21 -8.18 -22.59
CA ILE A 223 -14.13 -8.98 -23.41
C ILE A 223 -13.62 -8.98 -24.85
N LEU A 224 -13.56 -10.16 -25.48
CA LEU A 224 -13.11 -10.29 -26.85
C LEU A 224 -14.11 -9.66 -27.81
N ASN A 225 -13.60 -8.80 -28.71
CA ASN A 225 -14.40 -8.13 -29.70
C ASN A 225 -13.50 -7.76 -30.90
N GLY A 226 -13.34 -8.69 -31.83
CA GLY A 226 -12.51 -8.51 -33.01
C GLY A 226 -13.28 -7.82 -34.16
N ARG A 227 -12.54 -7.31 -35.14
CA ARG A 227 -13.12 -6.74 -36.36
C ARG A 227 -14.00 -7.77 -37.07
N PRO A 228 -15.24 -7.42 -37.49
CA PRO A 228 -16.20 -8.38 -38.06
C PRO A 228 -15.68 -9.10 -39.30
N ASP A 229 -14.97 -8.41 -40.19
CA ASP A 229 -14.37 -8.99 -41.41
C ASP A 229 -13.34 -10.08 -41.07
N LEU A 230 -12.51 -9.85 -40.06
CA LEU A 230 -11.51 -10.83 -39.62
C LEU A 230 -12.17 -11.96 -38.81
N VAL A 231 -13.14 -11.68 -37.98
CA VAL A 231 -13.92 -12.72 -37.27
C VAL A 231 -14.57 -13.65 -38.25
N ASP A 232 -15.19 -13.15 -39.33
CA ASP A 232 -15.80 -13.95 -40.39
C ASP A 232 -14.77 -14.77 -41.16
N LYS A 233 -13.55 -14.24 -41.37
CA LYS A 233 -12.41 -14.99 -41.97
C LYS A 233 -12.09 -16.22 -41.13
N TYR A 234 -11.92 -16.06 -39.80
CA TYR A 234 -11.56 -17.16 -38.89
C TYR A 234 -12.73 -18.15 -38.65
N ARG A 235 -13.97 -17.68 -38.66
CA ARG A 235 -15.15 -18.55 -38.62
C ARG A 235 -15.21 -19.49 -39.83
N LYS A 236 -14.82 -19.00 -41.03
CA LYS A 236 -14.74 -19.81 -42.25
C LYS A 236 -13.56 -20.76 -42.21
N LYS A 237 -12.44 -20.36 -41.63
CA LYS A 237 -11.23 -21.19 -41.48
C LYS A 237 -11.48 -22.39 -40.55
N HIS A 238 -12.23 -22.24 -39.49
CA HIS A 238 -12.63 -23.28 -38.56
C HIS A 238 -14.04 -23.02 -38.02
N PRO A 239 -15.09 -23.60 -38.67
CA PRO A 239 -16.46 -23.39 -38.24
C PRO A 239 -16.70 -23.89 -36.82
N PRO A 240 -17.63 -23.25 -36.06
CA PRO A 240 -17.93 -23.64 -34.68
C PRO A 240 -18.38 -25.10 -34.59
N GLY A 241 -17.78 -25.82 -33.67
CA GLY A 241 -18.13 -27.21 -33.41
C GLY A 241 -19.20 -27.33 -32.34
N LYS A 242 -20.13 -28.29 -32.48
CA LYS A 242 -21.16 -28.57 -31.43
C LYS A 242 -20.59 -29.07 -30.10
N THR A 243 -19.31 -29.41 -30.06
CA THR A 243 -18.63 -30.02 -28.89
C THR A 243 -17.79 -29.05 -28.06
N SER A 244 -17.65 -27.80 -28.47
CA SER A 244 -16.93 -26.82 -27.66
C SER A 244 -17.69 -26.54 -26.35
N ARG A 245 -17.00 -26.69 -25.24
CA ARG A 245 -17.58 -26.47 -23.89
C ARG A 245 -17.55 -25.03 -23.43
N THR A 246 -16.82 -24.19 -24.13
CA THR A 246 -16.59 -22.83 -23.70
C THR A 246 -17.64 -21.91 -24.33
N LYS A 247 -18.58 -21.46 -23.52
CA LYS A 247 -19.52 -20.43 -23.95
C LYS A 247 -18.75 -19.13 -24.18
N CYS A 248 -18.86 -18.53 -25.37
CA CYS A 248 -18.17 -17.29 -25.71
C CYS A 248 -18.82 -16.07 -25.02
N TYR A 249 -19.16 -16.19 -23.73
CA TYR A 249 -19.79 -15.10 -22.97
C TYR A 249 -18.86 -13.90 -22.75
N LEU A 250 -17.58 -14.05 -23.06
CA LEU A 250 -16.58 -12.97 -23.00
C LEU A 250 -16.36 -12.31 -24.37
N CYS A 251 -17.04 -12.74 -25.41
CA CYS A 251 -17.08 -12.07 -26.71
C CYS A 251 -18.20 -11.02 -26.74
N ASP A 252 -18.11 -10.04 -27.63
CA ASP A 252 -19.11 -8.97 -27.74
C ASP A 252 -20.52 -9.48 -28.02
N ASP A 253 -20.62 -10.47 -28.91
CA ASP A 253 -21.86 -11.14 -29.26
C ASP A 253 -22.58 -11.74 -28.04
N ALA A 254 -21.85 -12.07 -26.97
CA ALA A 254 -22.39 -12.59 -25.73
C ALA A 254 -23.14 -11.55 -24.90
N GLY A 255 -22.99 -10.24 -25.20
CA GLY A 255 -23.71 -9.18 -24.52
C GLY A 255 -25.15 -9.06 -24.96
N LEU A 256 -25.53 -9.65 -26.07
CA LEU A 256 -26.79 -9.36 -26.78
C LEU A 256 -27.96 -10.26 -26.41
N SER A 257 -27.85 -11.46 -25.89
CA SER A 257 -29.02 -12.21 -25.39
C SER A 257 -28.79 -13.64 -24.88
N GLY A 258 -27.64 -14.21 -24.94
CA GLY A 258 -27.36 -15.58 -24.44
C GLY A 258 -27.96 -16.71 -25.31
N GLU A 259 -28.79 -16.43 -26.30
CA GLU A 259 -29.40 -17.41 -27.17
C GLU A 259 -28.55 -17.74 -28.42
N ASP A 260 -27.73 -16.77 -28.86
CA ASP A 260 -26.92 -16.88 -30.09
C ASP A 260 -25.41 -17.03 -29.83
N CYS A 261 -25.01 -17.45 -28.62
CA CYS A 261 -23.60 -17.64 -28.31
C CYS A 261 -22.98 -18.79 -29.11
N GLU A 262 -21.97 -18.47 -29.89
CA GLU A 262 -21.14 -19.44 -30.57
C GLU A 262 -20.22 -20.17 -29.58
N TYR A 263 -19.95 -21.43 -29.81
CA TYR A 263 -19.04 -22.25 -29.02
C TYR A 263 -17.83 -22.61 -29.88
N TRP A 264 -16.62 -22.28 -29.35
CA TRP A 264 -15.35 -22.55 -30.04
C TRP A 264 -14.48 -23.48 -29.22
N ALA A 265 -13.59 -24.22 -29.86
CA ALA A 265 -12.47 -24.81 -29.16
C ALA A 265 -11.60 -23.69 -28.58
N GLN A 266 -11.01 -23.88 -27.40
CA GLN A 266 -10.19 -22.83 -26.74
C GLN A 266 -9.01 -22.36 -27.61
N ASP A 267 -8.45 -23.25 -28.44
CA ASP A 267 -7.33 -22.98 -29.34
C ASP A 267 -7.75 -22.41 -30.71
N HIS A 268 -9.04 -22.20 -30.96
CA HIS A 268 -9.60 -21.74 -32.22
C HIS A 268 -10.62 -20.64 -32.07
N ASN A 269 -10.36 -19.65 -31.18
CA ASN A 269 -11.28 -18.55 -30.94
C ASN A 269 -11.16 -17.49 -32.04
N PRO A 270 -12.19 -17.23 -32.87
CA PRO A 270 -12.10 -16.31 -33.99
C PRO A 270 -11.99 -14.84 -33.56
N HIS A 271 -12.57 -14.46 -32.44
CA HIS A 271 -12.42 -13.10 -31.94
C HIS A 271 -11.00 -12.83 -31.41
N LEU A 272 -10.39 -13.80 -30.72
CA LEU A 272 -9.00 -13.68 -30.29
C LEU A 272 -8.07 -13.59 -31.53
N ALA A 273 -8.25 -14.48 -32.50
CA ALA A 273 -7.47 -14.47 -33.72
C ALA A 273 -7.59 -13.16 -34.50
N ALA A 274 -8.82 -12.62 -34.62
CA ALA A 274 -9.07 -11.34 -35.27
C ALA A 274 -8.43 -10.14 -34.52
N MET A 275 -8.46 -10.16 -33.19
CA MET A 275 -7.81 -9.14 -32.37
C MET A 275 -6.29 -9.22 -32.51
N LEU A 276 -5.72 -10.41 -32.57
CA LEU A 276 -4.29 -10.63 -32.74
C LEU A 276 -3.82 -10.22 -34.13
N GLU A 277 -4.59 -10.52 -35.20
CA GLU A 277 -4.29 -10.08 -36.55
C GLU A 277 -4.26 -8.55 -36.65
N SER A 278 -5.16 -7.83 -35.96
CA SER A 278 -5.12 -6.36 -35.92
C SER A 278 -3.85 -5.83 -35.20
N ILE A 279 -3.30 -6.56 -34.21
CA ILE A 279 -1.99 -6.25 -33.64
C ILE A 279 -0.88 -6.49 -34.68
N ASP A 280 -0.93 -7.63 -35.39
CA ASP A 280 0.05 -8.02 -36.41
C ASP A 280 0.09 -7.00 -37.55
N ASP A 281 -1.08 -6.53 -38.03
CA ASP A 281 -1.20 -5.44 -39.00
C ASP A 281 -0.44 -4.18 -38.50
N GLY A 282 -0.55 -3.81 -37.24
CA GLY A 282 0.16 -2.70 -36.60
C GLY A 282 1.68 -2.90 -36.57
N VAL A 283 2.15 -4.12 -36.35
CA VAL A 283 3.57 -4.46 -36.45
C VAL A 283 4.06 -4.22 -37.88
N GLY A 284 3.32 -4.68 -38.86
CA GLY A 284 3.60 -4.47 -40.29
C GLY A 284 3.66 -2.97 -40.66
N LEU A 285 2.69 -2.17 -40.21
CA LEU A 285 2.66 -0.72 -40.42
C LEU A 285 3.90 -0.03 -39.82
N LEU A 286 4.30 -0.35 -38.61
CA LEU A 286 5.48 0.23 -37.94
C LEU A 286 6.79 -0.21 -38.65
N MET A 287 6.92 -1.50 -39.01
CA MET A 287 8.10 -1.97 -39.75
C MET A 287 8.24 -1.26 -41.08
N ASN A 288 7.15 -1.08 -41.82
CA ASN A 288 7.13 -0.38 -43.11
C ASN A 288 7.45 1.12 -42.93
N LYS A 289 6.90 1.79 -41.89
CA LYS A 289 7.20 3.18 -41.61
C LYS A 289 8.68 3.36 -41.26
N LEU A 290 9.25 2.55 -40.37
CA LEU A 290 10.66 2.59 -40.04
C LEU A 290 11.57 2.37 -41.24
N THR A 291 11.19 1.47 -42.13
CA THR A 291 11.92 1.22 -43.39
C THR A 291 11.86 2.43 -44.31
N SER A 292 10.67 3.02 -44.51
CA SER A 292 10.51 4.19 -45.37
C SER A 292 11.26 5.43 -44.90
N LEU A 293 11.48 5.53 -43.57
CA LEU A 293 12.26 6.62 -42.93
C LEU A 293 13.75 6.28 -42.77
N GLY A 294 14.22 5.09 -43.23
CA GLY A 294 15.61 4.65 -43.09
C GLY A 294 16.06 4.43 -41.64
N LEU A 295 15.13 4.12 -40.75
CA LEU A 295 15.38 3.96 -39.31
C LEU A 295 15.51 2.51 -38.85
N SER A 296 15.13 1.53 -39.69
CA SER A 296 15.04 0.10 -39.32
C SER A 296 16.34 -0.44 -38.72
N GLU A 297 17.48 -0.10 -39.30
CA GLU A 297 18.78 -0.65 -38.88
C GLU A 297 19.15 -0.31 -37.45
N ASN A 298 18.85 0.93 -37.02
CA ASN A 298 19.16 1.43 -35.65
C ASN A 298 17.92 1.59 -34.78
N THR A 299 16.95 0.72 -34.95
CA THR A 299 15.77 0.64 -34.08
C THR A 299 15.75 -0.72 -33.40
N ILE A 300 15.68 -0.71 -32.09
CA ILE A 300 15.38 -1.89 -31.27
C ILE A 300 13.87 -2.09 -31.34
N PHE A 301 13.45 -3.17 -31.97
CA PHE A 301 12.03 -3.55 -32.10
C PHE A 301 11.75 -4.75 -31.22
N ILE A 302 10.86 -4.60 -30.26
CA ILE A 302 10.51 -5.62 -29.28
C ILE A 302 9.01 -5.89 -29.35
N PHE A 303 8.62 -7.15 -29.33
CA PHE A 303 7.27 -7.62 -29.12
C PHE A 303 7.22 -8.59 -27.95
N SER A 304 6.22 -8.42 -27.05
CA SER A 304 5.95 -9.36 -25.94
C SER A 304 4.50 -9.28 -25.47
N SER A 305 4.15 -10.08 -24.46
CA SER A 305 2.89 -10.04 -23.73
C SER A 305 3.13 -9.76 -22.24
N ASP A 306 2.11 -9.21 -21.56
CA ASP A 306 2.22 -8.89 -20.13
C ASP A 306 1.94 -10.08 -19.20
N ASN A 307 1.24 -11.09 -19.64
CA ASN A 307 1.04 -12.38 -18.97
C ASN A 307 0.51 -13.40 -19.98
N GLY A 308 0.34 -14.64 -19.54
CA GLY A 308 -0.24 -15.69 -20.36
C GLY A 308 -1.72 -15.49 -20.67
N GLY A 309 -2.23 -16.23 -21.64
CA GLY A 309 -3.62 -16.13 -22.10
C GLY A 309 -4.64 -16.54 -21.03
N GLU A 310 -5.83 -15.93 -21.10
CA GLU A 310 -6.96 -16.27 -20.23
C GLU A 310 -7.59 -17.61 -20.64
N THR A 311 -7.56 -18.60 -19.74
CA THR A 311 -8.00 -19.99 -20.02
C THR A 311 -9.49 -20.14 -20.36
N ASN A 312 -10.31 -19.10 -20.13
CA ASN A 312 -11.72 -19.12 -20.55
C ASN A 312 -11.92 -18.89 -22.05
N VAL A 313 -10.93 -18.29 -22.73
CA VAL A 313 -11.04 -17.87 -24.12
C VAL A 313 -9.93 -18.42 -25.02
N THR A 314 -8.86 -18.94 -24.44
CA THR A 314 -7.74 -19.54 -25.19
C THR A 314 -7.13 -20.74 -24.46
N SER A 315 -6.29 -21.51 -25.19
CA SER A 315 -5.45 -22.57 -24.65
C SER A 315 -4.00 -22.12 -24.60
N ASN A 316 -3.33 -22.33 -23.49
CA ASN A 316 -1.88 -22.10 -23.41
C ASN A 316 -1.07 -23.38 -23.66
N ALA A 317 -1.70 -24.48 -24.10
CA ALA A 317 -1.01 -25.74 -24.37
C ALA A 317 0.20 -25.56 -25.29
N PRO A 318 1.33 -26.27 -25.03
CA PRO A 318 1.51 -27.34 -24.06
C PRO A 318 1.74 -26.87 -22.59
N LEU A 319 1.73 -25.57 -22.35
CA LEU A 319 1.97 -24.98 -21.02
C LEU A 319 0.72 -25.07 -20.14
N ARG A 320 0.89 -25.46 -18.88
CA ARG A 320 -0.21 -25.55 -17.89
C ARG A 320 -0.71 -24.18 -17.46
N GLY A 321 -2.02 -24.08 -17.26
CA GLY A 321 -2.67 -22.90 -16.69
C GLY A 321 -2.71 -21.70 -17.63
N GLY A 322 -2.80 -20.51 -17.07
CA GLY A 322 -2.87 -19.26 -17.81
C GLY A 322 -2.88 -18.05 -16.89
N LYS A 323 -3.38 -16.92 -17.37
CA LYS A 323 -3.51 -15.68 -16.60
C LYS A 323 -3.90 -15.93 -15.15
N SER A 324 -3.29 -15.21 -14.23
CA SER A 324 -3.45 -15.32 -12.76
C SER A 324 -2.82 -16.53 -12.09
N GLN A 325 -2.17 -17.44 -12.81
CA GLN A 325 -1.54 -18.64 -12.27
C GLN A 325 -0.04 -18.61 -12.43
N LEU A 326 0.72 -19.16 -11.45
CA LEU A 326 2.19 -19.23 -11.54
C LEU A 326 2.70 -20.48 -12.28
N TYR A 327 1.83 -21.23 -12.95
CA TYR A 327 2.24 -22.23 -13.93
C TYR A 327 2.82 -21.58 -15.17
N GLU A 328 3.56 -22.35 -15.97
CA GLU A 328 4.22 -21.84 -17.19
C GLU A 328 3.25 -21.07 -18.10
N GLY A 329 2.02 -21.58 -18.31
CA GLY A 329 1.02 -20.92 -19.15
C GLY A 329 0.56 -19.55 -18.64
N GLY A 330 0.77 -19.22 -17.37
CA GLY A 330 0.42 -17.90 -16.84
C GLY A 330 1.56 -16.87 -16.85
N ILE A 331 2.80 -17.35 -16.86
CA ILE A 331 3.97 -16.47 -16.72
C ILE A 331 4.95 -16.54 -17.88
N ARG A 332 4.95 -17.59 -18.68
CA ARG A 332 5.78 -17.68 -19.89
C ARG A 332 5.06 -17.05 -21.06
N VAL A 333 5.73 -16.11 -21.73
CA VAL A 333 5.15 -15.22 -22.75
C VAL A 333 5.98 -15.23 -24.02
N PRO A 334 5.39 -14.92 -25.19
CA PRO A 334 6.17 -14.73 -26.40
C PRO A 334 7.07 -13.48 -26.26
N MET A 335 8.27 -13.54 -26.84
CA MET A 335 9.19 -12.42 -26.91
C MET A 335 10.04 -12.50 -28.17
N ILE A 336 10.03 -11.42 -28.95
CA ILE A 336 10.84 -11.26 -30.15
C ILE A 336 11.60 -9.95 -30.07
N VAL A 337 12.90 -9.97 -30.41
CA VAL A 337 13.76 -8.77 -30.43
C VAL A 337 14.46 -8.70 -31.78
N CYS A 338 14.36 -7.55 -32.46
CA CYS A 338 15.08 -7.28 -33.70
C CYS A 338 15.88 -5.99 -33.57
N TRP A 339 17.18 -6.01 -33.79
CA TRP A 339 18.06 -4.85 -33.80
C TRP A 339 19.30 -5.10 -34.65
N PRO A 340 19.23 -4.89 -35.97
CA PRO A 340 20.33 -5.21 -36.89
C PRO A 340 21.65 -4.54 -36.53
N LYS A 341 21.66 -3.22 -36.30
CA LYS A 341 22.87 -2.47 -35.91
C LYS A 341 23.44 -2.88 -34.54
N GLY A 342 22.60 -3.46 -33.66
CA GLY A 342 23.02 -4.02 -32.38
C GLY A 342 23.65 -5.41 -32.46
N ASN A 343 23.75 -5.98 -33.64
CA ASN A 343 24.22 -7.35 -33.95
C ASN A 343 23.33 -8.45 -33.31
N VAL A 344 22.03 -8.21 -33.23
CA VAL A 344 21.06 -9.26 -32.88
C VAL A 344 20.93 -10.20 -34.07
N PRO A 345 21.22 -11.53 -33.94
CA PRO A 345 21.25 -12.44 -35.07
C PRO A 345 19.81 -12.71 -35.59
N ALA A 346 19.68 -12.63 -36.95
CA ALA A 346 18.42 -12.88 -37.62
C ALA A 346 18.08 -14.38 -37.61
N GLY A 347 16.81 -14.70 -37.38
CA GLY A 347 16.25 -16.07 -37.37
C GLY A 347 16.74 -16.95 -36.23
N ALA A 348 17.42 -16.39 -35.24
CA ALA A 348 17.93 -17.14 -34.09
C ALA A 348 16.87 -17.39 -33.03
N ASN A 349 17.11 -18.41 -32.20
CA ASN A 349 16.31 -18.70 -31.00
C ASN A 349 17.21 -18.70 -29.79
N SER A 350 16.66 -18.27 -28.63
CA SER A 350 17.30 -18.40 -27.34
C SER A 350 16.37 -19.11 -26.35
N ASP A 351 16.90 -20.11 -25.65
CA ASP A 351 16.26 -20.74 -24.49
C ASP A 351 16.70 -20.15 -23.17
N HIS A 352 17.40 -19.03 -23.21
CA HIS A 352 17.87 -18.31 -22.04
C HIS A 352 16.69 -17.76 -21.23
N PRO A 353 16.50 -18.12 -19.96
CA PRO A 353 15.42 -17.56 -19.15
C PRO A 353 15.62 -16.07 -18.89
N VAL A 354 14.73 -15.24 -19.42
CA VAL A 354 14.70 -13.79 -19.25
C VAL A 354 13.36 -13.38 -18.64
N VAL A 355 13.33 -12.25 -17.96
CA VAL A 355 12.10 -11.71 -17.34
C VAL A 355 11.94 -10.21 -17.63
N ASN A 356 10.72 -9.72 -17.67
CA ASN A 356 10.43 -8.39 -18.21
C ASN A 356 11.09 -7.21 -17.47
N HIS A 357 11.47 -7.32 -16.20
CA HIS A 357 12.26 -6.26 -15.55
C HIS A 357 13.73 -6.20 -16.02
N ASP A 358 14.19 -7.19 -16.80
CA ASP A 358 15.50 -7.16 -17.47
C ASP A 358 15.54 -6.15 -18.62
N PHE A 359 14.39 -5.78 -19.18
CA PHE A 359 14.35 -4.79 -20.26
C PHE A 359 14.91 -3.44 -19.84
N TYR A 360 14.66 -3.01 -18.58
CA TYR A 360 15.14 -1.73 -18.10
C TYR A 360 16.69 -1.59 -18.20
N PRO A 361 17.51 -2.42 -17.52
CA PRO A 361 18.95 -2.33 -17.65
C PRO A 361 19.45 -2.67 -19.08
N THR A 362 18.78 -3.59 -19.78
CA THR A 362 19.17 -3.95 -21.15
C THR A 362 19.02 -2.78 -22.13
N LEU A 363 17.91 -2.05 -22.05
CA LEU A 363 17.66 -0.89 -22.92
C LEU A 363 18.56 0.32 -22.56
N LEU A 364 18.90 0.50 -21.29
CA LEU A 364 19.88 1.52 -20.88
C LEU A 364 21.26 1.19 -21.43
N GLU A 365 21.72 -0.06 -21.32
CA GLU A 365 23.00 -0.50 -21.87
C GLU A 365 23.03 -0.36 -23.40
N ALA A 366 21.95 -0.79 -24.09
CA ALA A 366 21.82 -0.62 -25.54
C ALA A 366 21.89 0.85 -25.99
N ALA A 367 21.40 1.77 -25.16
CA ALA A 367 21.41 3.20 -25.39
C ALA A 367 22.70 3.90 -24.90
N ASN A 368 23.63 3.14 -24.31
CA ASN A 368 24.85 3.65 -23.65
C ASN A 368 24.49 4.71 -22.57
N ILE A 369 23.55 4.36 -21.68
CA ILE A 369 23.08 5.19 -20.56
C ILE A 369 23.35 4.44 -19.27
N GLU A 370 24.04 5.09 -18.33
CA GLU A 370 24.25 4.54 -17.00
C GLU A 370 22.94 4.58 -16.17
N PRO A 371 22.66 3.52 -15.45
CA PRO A 371 21.55 3.52 -14.49
C PRO A 371 21.72 4.58 -13.41
N ASP A 372 20.61 5.08 -12.87
CA ASP A 372 20.64 5.97 -11.70
C ASP A 372 21.18 5.18 -10.49
N PRO A 373 22.30 5.63 -9.86
CA PRO A 373 22.92 4.87 -8.77
C PRO A 373 22.07 4.78 -7.50
N SER A 374 21.07 5.64 -7.35
CA SER A 374 20.12 5.58 -6.23
C SER A 374 18.98 4.60 -6.46
N HIS A 375 18.81 4.11 -7.69
CA HIS A 375 17.71 3.21 -8.07
C HIS A 375 18.17 1.75 -8.05
N ILE A 376 17.60 0.96 -7.14
CA ILE A 376 17.89 -0.48 -7.03
C ILE A 376 17.24 -1.20 -8.21
N LEU A 377 18.04 -1.92 -8.99
CA LEU A 377 17.55 -2.78 -10.07
C LEU A 377 17.52 -4.25 -9.60
N ASP A 378 16.40 -4.94 -9.84
CA ASP A 378 16.31 -6.40 -9.72
C ASP A 378 16.56 -7.07 -11.09
N GLY A 379 16.40 -6.32 -12.17
CA GLY A 379 16.73 -6.73 -13.54
C GLY A 379 18.24 -6.83 -13.78
N VAL A 380 18.63 -7.68 -14.72
CA VAL A 380 19.99 -7.77 -15.26
C VAL A 380 19.95 -7.50 -16.76
N SER A 381 21.01 -6.87 -17.29
CA SER A 381 21.09 -6.69 -18.74
C SER A 381 21.25 -8.02 -19.45
N THR A 382 20.47 -8.23 -20.49
CA THR A 382 20.49 -9.41 -21.35
C THR A 382 21.06 -9.10 -22.74
N ILE A 383 21.78 -7.97 -22.88
CA ILE A 383 22.33 -7.55 -24.18
C ILE A 383 23.35 -8.54 -24.74
N SER A 384 24.10 -9.24 -23.87
CA SER A 384 25.00 -10.32 -24.23
C SER A 384 24.26 -11.47 -24.91
N THR A 385 23.12 -11.88 -24.33
CA THR A 385 22.22 -12.92 -24.88
C THR A 385 21.56 -12.47 -26.19
N TRP A 386 21.19 -11.16 -26.31
CA TRP A 386 20.64 -10.66 -27.57
C TRP A 386 21.66 -10.76 -28.72
N ARG A 387 22.95 -10.51 -28.46
CA ARG A 387 24.02 -10.60 -29.45
C ARG A 387 24.52 -12.03 -29.70
N ASN A 388 24.50 -12.84 -28.64
CA ASN A 388 24.91 -14.24 -28.70
C ASN A 388 23.97 -15.11 -27.88
N PRO A 389 22.99 -15.79 -28.52
CA PRO A 389 22.01 -16.63 -27.82
C PRO A 389 22.60 -17.77 -26.99
N SER A 390 23.87 -18.12 -27.20
CA SER A 390 24.60 -19.16 -26.47
C SER A 390 25.51 -18.60 -25.40
N SER A 391 25.44 -17.30 -25.08
CA SER A 391 26.24 -16.69 -24.01
C SER A 391 25.96 -17.32 -22.64
N PRO A 392 26.91 -17.29 -21.68
CA PRO A 392 26.64 -17.78 -20.32
C PRO A 392 25.47 -17.06 -19.67
N ARG A 393 24.72 -17.78 -18.84
CA ARG A 393 23.58 -17.21 -18.10
C ARG A 393 24.08 -16.30 -17.00
N GLU A 394 23.65 -15.04 -17.02
CA GLU A 394 24.00 -14.05 -15.99
C GLU A 394 23.17 -14.22 -14.71
N ARG A 395 21.94 -14.77 -14.84
CA ARG A 395 21.05 -15.04 -13.72
C ARG A 395 20.91 -16.53 -13.49
N GLN A 396 21.00 -16.96 -12.23
CA GLN A 396 20.85 -18.37 -11.85
C GLN A 396 19.40 -18.79 -11.60
N ALA A 397 18.55 -17.86 -11.10
CA ALA A 397 17.17 -18.15 -10.76
C ALA A 397 16.22 -16.99 -11.07
N LEU A 398 14.98 -17.33 -11.41
CA LEU A 398 13.84 -16.41 -11.53
C LEU A 398 12.90 -16.63 -10.34
N HIS A 399 12.26 -15.57 -9.87
CA HIS A 399 11.38 -15.61 -8.70
C HIS A 399 10.05 -14.93 -9.02
N TRP A 400 8.97 -15.42 -8.39
CA TRP A 400 7.63 -14.85 -8.45
C TRP A 400 7.03 -14.76 -7.06
N HIS A 401 6.24 -13.73 -6.85
CA HIS A 401 5.51 -13.50 -5.61
C HIS A 401 4.13 -12.93 -5.94
N TYR A 402 3.11 -13.75 -5.76
CA TYR A 402 1.73 -13.43 -6.09
C TYR A 402 0.83 -13.71 -4.88
N PRO A 403 0.88 -12.86 -3.85
CA PRO A 403 0.13 -13.04 -2.62
C PRO A 403 -1.28 -12.50 -2.80
N LEU A 404 -2.25 -13.37 -2.95
CA LEU A 404 -3.66 -13.01 -3.11
C LEU A 404 -4.41 -13.12 -1.78
N ASP A 405 -5.28 -12.16 -1.50
CA ASP A 405 -6.20 -12.21 -0.35
C ASP A 405 -7.29 -13.28 -0.51
N ARG A 406 -7.59 -13.65 -1.74
CA ARG A 406 -8.56 -14.66 -2.12
C ARG A 406 -8.18 -15.27 -3.47
N PRO A 407 -8.60 -16.51 -3.76
CA PRO A 407 -8.39 -17.09 -5.07
C PRO A 407 -8.94 -16.18 -6.19
N HIS A 408 -8.17 -16.03 -7.24
CA HIS A 408 -8.61 -15.30 -8.43
C HIS A 408 -9.66 -16.13 -9.19
N PHE A 409 -10.64 -15.48 -9.81
CA PHE A 409 -11.73 -16.18 -10.53
C PHE A 409 -11.23 -17.03 -11.73
N LEU A 410 -10.01 -16.76 -12.23
CA LEU A 410 -9.32 -17.56 -13.26
C LEU A 410 -8.44 -18.67 -12.68
N GLY A 411 -8.61 -19.03 -11.40
CA GLY A 411 -7.92 -20.14 -10.76
C GLY A 411 -6.59 -19.78 -10.09
N GLY A 412 -6.17 -18.53 -10.10
CA GLY A 412 -4.98 -18.10 -9.37
C GLY A 412 -5.12 -18.25 -7.87
N ILE A 413 -4.09 -18.77 -7.22
CA ILE A 413 -4.02 -19.01 -5.77
C ILE A 413 -2.83 -18.25 -5.21
N SER A 414 -2.97 -17.73 -3.98
CA SER A 414 -1.90 -17.04 -3.25
C SER A 414 -0.66 -17.92 -3.17
N SER A 415 0.43 -17.52 -3.84
CA SER A 415 1.61 -18.35 -4.05
C SER A 415 2.87 -17.56 -4.39
N GLY A 416 4.01 -18.22 -4.25
CA GLY A 416 5.29 -17.77 -4.78
C GLY A 416 5.96 -18.90 -5.56
N ALA A 417 6.89 -18.56 -6.45
CA ALA A 417 7.62 -19.56 -7.20
C ALA A 417 9.09 -19.18 -7.40
N ILE A 418 9.91 -20.21 -7.62
CA ILE A 418 11.31 -20.07 -8.05
C ILE A 418 11.57 -21.03 -9.20
N ARG A 419 12.23 -20.54 -10.25
CA ARG A 419 12.81 -21.37 -11.30
C ARG A 419 14.34 -21.26 -11.24
N LYS A 420 15.01 -22.40 -11.07
CA LYS A 420 16.48 -22.50 -11.07
C LYS A 420 16.93 -23.61 -12.03
N GLY A 421 17.58 -23.22 -13.11
CA GLY A 421 17.82 -24.13 -14.22
C GLY A 421 16.51 -24.63 -14.84
N HIS A 422 16.31 -25.95 -14.86
CA HIS A 422 15.07 -26.59 -15.30
C HIS A 422 14.08 -26.92 -14.16
N TRP A 423 14.48 -26.73 -12.91
CA TRP A 423 13.60 -26.98 -11.77
C TRP A 423 12.75 -25.75 -11.43
N LYS A 424 11.46 -26.00 -11.20
CA LYS A 424 10.49 -25.00 -10.78
C LYS A 424 9.74 -25.46 -9.54
N LEU A 425 9.82 -24.68 -8.46
CA LEU A 425 9.07 -24.88 -7.23
C LEU A 425 7.98 -23.80 -7.12
N ILE A 426 6.74 -24.22 -6.85
CA ILE A 426 5.64 -23.35 -6.46
C ILE A 426 5.35 -23.58 -4.98
N GLU A 427 5.32 -22.51 -4.16
CA GLU A 427 4.90 -22.52 -2.78
C GLU A 427 3.54 -21.84 -2.65
N TYR A 428 2.57 -22.52 -2.06
CA TYR A 428 1.27 -21.97 -1.75
C TYR A 428 1.26 -21.36 -0.34
N PHE A 429 0.70 -20.18 -0.21
CA PHE A 429 0.67 -19.44 1.05
C PHE A 429 -0.57 -19.73 1.89
N ASP A 430 -1.53 -20.50 1.38
CA ASP A 430 -2.71 -20.92 2.11
C ASP A 430 -2.37 -22.09 3.05
N PRO A 431 -2.37 -21.88 4.37
CA PRO A 431 -2.05 -22.94 5.34
C PRO A 431 -3.07 -24.07 5.38
N ALA A 432 -4.29 -23.84 4.88
CA ALA A 432 -5.35 -24.88 4.81
C ALA A 432 -5.18 -25.81 3.61
N ARG A 433 -4.30 -25.47 2.66
CA ARG A 433 -4.04 -26.31 1.49
C ARG A 433 -3.23 -27.54 1.89
N PRO A 434 -3.68 -28.77 1.54
CA PRO A 434 -2.98 -30.00 1.91
C PRO A 434 -1.59 -30.09 1.27
N GLU A 435 -1.42 -29.57 0.06
CA GLU A 435 -0.16 -29.53 -0.69
C GLU A 435 0.41 -28.12 -0.62
N LYS A 436 1.45 -27.95 0.21
CA LYS A 436 2.15 -26.67 0.33
C LYS A 436 3.05 -26.38 -0.86
N PHE A 437 3.61 -27.41 -1.49
CA PHE A 437 4.60 -27.31 -2.56
C PHE A 437 4.23 -28.14 -3.78
N GLU A 438 4.50 -27.59 -4.95
CA GLU A 438 4.57 -28.35 -6.20
C GLU A 438 5.95 -28.13 -6.82
N LEU A 439 6.60 -29.23 -7.23
CA LEU A 439 7.94 -29.22 -7.82
C LEU A 439 7.91 -29.92 -9.19
N PHE A 440 8.44 -29.24 -10.20
CA PHE A 440 8.44 -29.71 -11.59
C PHE A 440 9.85 -29.66 -12.20
N ASN A 441 10.14 -30.61 -13.09
CA ASN A 441 11.31 -30.58 -13.96
C ASN A 441 10.86 -30.17 -15.38
N LEU A 442 11.02 -28.88 -15.71
CA LEU A 442 10.54 -28.31 -16.99
C LEU A 442 11.27 -28.81 -18.24
N GLU A 443 12.40 -29.54 -18.09
CA GLU A 443 13.09 -30.15 -19.21
C GLU A 443 12.34 -31.39 -19.72
N THR A 444 11.74 -32.16 -18.81
CA THR A 444 11.03 -33.41 -19.10
C THR A 444 9.52 -33.30 -18.94
N ASP A 445 9.01 -32.25 -18.30
CA ASP A 445 7.61 -32.01 -17.96
C ASP A 445 7.26 -30.51 -18.10
N VAL A 446 7.25 -30.02 -19.33
CA VAL A 446 6.92 -28.63 -19.64
C VAL A 446 5.45 -28.29 -19.32
N SER A 447 4.59 -29.30 -19.29
CA SER A 447 3.16 -29.21 -18.94
C SER A 447 2.87 -29.28 -17.46
N GLU A 448 3.90 -29.40 -16.60
CA GLU A 448 3.76 -29.35 -15.12
C GLU A 448 2.67 -30.32 -14.59
N GLU A 449 2.63 -31.54 -15.14
CA GLU A 449 1.62 -32.56 -14.77
C GLU A 449 2.07 -33.41 -13.58
N SER A 450 3.39 -33.58 -13.40
CA SER A 450 3.96 -34.50 -12.42
C SER A 450 4.58 -33.75 -11.24
N ASN A 451 3.85 -33.63 -10.13
CA ASN A 451 4.38 -33.02 -8.91
C ASN A 451 5.42 -33.94 -8.21
N LEU A 452 6.69 -33.56 -8.25
CA LEU A 452 7.82 -34.27 -7.65
C LEU A 452 8.14 -33.86 -6.21
N ALA A 453 7.34 -33.00 -5.57
CA ALA A 453 7.65 -32.44 -4.25
C ALA A 453 7.80 -33.50 -3.14
N SER A 454 7.07 -34.60 -3.21
CA SER A 454 7.14 -35.70 -2.24
C SER A 454 8.39 -36.58 -2.42
N THR A 455 8.87 -36.76 -3.65
CA THR A 455 10.03 -37.62 -3.99
C THR A 455 11.35 -36.85 -3.95
N GLU A 456 11.36 -35.58 -4.28
CA GLU A 456 12.53 -34.68 -4.35
C GLU A 456 12.60 -33.71 -3.17
N SER A 457 12.40 -34.20 -1.93
CA SER A 457 12.26 -33.37 -0.74
C SER A 457 13.50 -32.51 -0.41
N GLU A 458 14.71 -32.93 -0.79
CA GLU A 458 15.92 -32.12 -0.63
C GLU A 458 15.95 -30.94 -1.60
N ARG A 459 15.55 -31.15 -2.83
CA ARG A 459 15.39 -30.10 -3.84
C ARG A 459 14.38 -29.06 -3.41
N VAL A 460 13.24 -29.50 -2.88
CA VAL A 460 12.23 -28.61 -2.30
C VAL A 460 12.84 -27.74 -1.21
N ARG A 461 13.60 -28.33 -0.27
CA ARG A 461 14.26 -27.56 0.83
C ARG A 461 15.29 -26.56 0.31
N GLU A 462 16.08 -26.94 -0.71
CA GLU A 462 17.07 -26.04 -1.33
C GLU A 462 16.39 -24.82 -1.96
N LEU A 463 15.46 -25.06 -2.88
CA LEU A 463 14.75 -24.02 -3.64
C LEU A 463 13.91 -23.14 -2.73
N HIS A 464 13.24 -23.73 -1.73
CA HIS A 464 12.43 -22.96 -0.77
C HIS A 464 13.29 -22.01 0.07
N ARG A 465 14.47 -22.47 0.56
CA ARG A 465 15.41 -21.58 1.29
C ARG A 465 15.86 -20.40 0.42
N GLU A 466 16.14 -20.64 -0.85
CA GLU A 466 16.52 -19.58 -1.80
C GLU A 466 15.35 -18.60 -2.05
N LEU A 467 14.13 -19.11 -2.23
CA LEU A 467 12.91 -18.31 -2.40
C LEU A 467 12.64 -17.45 -1.15
N VAL A 468 12.77 -17.99 0.04
CA VAL A 468 12.61 -17.25 1.30
C VAL A 468 13.68 -16.16 1.44
N SER A 469 14.94 -16.48 1.19
CA SER A 469 16.05 -15.51 1.22
C SER A 469 15.84 -14.39 0.21
N TRP A 470 15.37 -14.71 -1.00
CA TRP A 470 15.05 -13.71 -2.00
C TRP A 470 13.90 -12.80 -1.55
N ARG A 471 12.80 -13.35 -0.99
CA ARG A 471 11.70 -12.54 -0.43
C ARG A 471 12.18 -11.52 0.60
N GLN A 472 13.08 -11.95 1.50
CA GLN A 472 13.68 -11.04 2.49
C GLN A 472 14.46 -9.89 1.83
N ARG A 473 15.27 -10.20 0.78
CA ARG A 473 16.07 -9.17 0.09
C ARG A 473 15.24 -8.13 -0.65
N VAL A 474 14.08 -8.52 -1.20
CA VAL A 474 13.22 -7.59 -1.95
C VAL A 474 12.08 -7.01 -1.09
N GLY A 475 12.01 -7.36 0.20
CA GLY A 475 10.93 -6.94 1.08
C GLY A 475 9.57 -7.56 0.75
N ALA A 476 9.54 -8.69 0.01
CA ALA A 476 8.32 -9.39 -0.35
C ALA A 476 7.65 -9.99 0.89
N ARG A 477 6.45 -9.55 1.18
CA ARG A 477 5.67 -9.99 2.34
C ARG A 477 4.53 -10.88 1.90
N ILE A 478 4.28 -11.94 2.66
CA ILE A 478 3.09 -12.77 2.50
C ILE A 478 1.99 -12.08 3.32
N PRO A 479 0.94 -11.51 2.69
CA PRO A 479 -0.15 -10.88 3.41
C PRO A 479 -0.85 -11.90 4.29
N SER A 480 -1.19 -11.50 5.50
CA SER A 480 -2.06 -12.32 6.34
C SER A 480 -3.46 -12.38 5.72
N ARG A 481 -3.93 -13.59 5.40
CA ARG A 481 -5.31 -13.79 4.94
C ARG A 481 -6.27 -13.43 6.07
N PRO A 482 -7.38 -12.71 5.81
CA PRO A 482 -8.39 -12.47 6.83
C PRO A 482 -8.98 -13.78 7.37
N LEU A 483 -9.17 -13.85 8.69
CA LEU A 483 -9.70 -15.02 9.38
C LEU A 483 -11.21 -14.90 9.71
N LEU A 484 -11.64 -13.69 10.08
CA LEU A 484 -13.02 -13.41 10.47
C LEU A 484 -13.81 -12.67 9.39
N THR A 485 -13.13 -11.85 8.60
CA THR A 485 -13.75 -10.92 7.65
C THR A 485 -13.47 -11.29 6.20
N ARG A 486 -14.35 -10.84 5.31
CA ARG A 486 -14.14 -10.77 3.88
C ARG A 486 -13.94 -9.31 3.50
N PRO A 487 -12.81 -8.92 2.91
CA PRO A 487 -12.58 -7.53 2.51
C PRO A 487 -13.61 -7.09 1.48
N GLY A 488 -14.23 -5.94 1.73
CA GLY A 488 -15.09 -5.21 0.83
C GLY A 488 -14.34 -4.10 0.10
N ASN A 489 -15.03 -2.97 -0.14
CA ASN A 489 -14.40 -1.81 -0.75
C ASN A 489 -13.41 -1.15 0.22
N LEU A 490 -12.30 -0.64 -0.33
CA LEU A 490 -11.37 0.20 0.42
C LEU A 490 -12.12 1.44 0.93
N TYR A 491 -12.10 1.66 2.24
CA TYR A 491 -12.71 2.83 2.87
C TYR A 491 -11.76 4.02 2.84
N PHE A 492 -10.52 3.83 3.32
CA PHE A 492 -9.40 4.74 3.13
C PHE A 492 -8.06 3.99 3.21
N GLY A 493 -7.04 4.58 2.64
CA GLY A 493 -5.67 4.07 2.69
C GLY A 493 -4.66 5.21 2.63
N GLU A 494 -3.45 4.95 3.09
CA GLU A 494 -2.36 5.90 3.10
C GLU A 494 -1.02 5.20 2.92
N HIS A 495 -0.24 5.65 1.93
CA HIS A 495 1.12 5.17 1.65
C HIS A 495 2.19 6.22 1.95
N PHE A 496 1.78 7.41 2.37
CA PHE A 496 2.65 8.54 2.71
C PHE A 496 3.66 8.96 1.61
N SER A 497 3.57 8.39 0.40
CA SER A 497 4.53 8.52 -0.70
C SER A 497 4.71 9.93 -1.28
N LYS A 498 3.82 10.86 -0.98
CA LYS A 498 3.86 12.25 -1.50
C LYS A 498 4.61 13.25 -0.60
N GLY A 499 5.32 12.79 0.42
CA GLY A 499 5.98 13.68 1.39
C GLY A 499 5.03 14.56 2.21
N GLN A 500 3.72 14.38 2.04
CA GLN A 500 2.67 15.11 2.76
C GLN A 500 1.63 14.13 3.28
N ILE A 501 1.26 14.31 4.54
CA ILE A 501 0.14 13.58 5.13
C ILE A 501 -1.15 14.18 4.57
N SER A 502 -2.10 13.35 4.14
CA SER A 502 -3.41 13.77 3.64
C SER A 502 -4.09 14.73 4.63
N GLU A 503 -4.80 15.75 4.14
CA GLU A 503 -5.57 16.70 4.97
C GLU A 503 -6.63 16.06 5.87
N LYS A 504 -6.96 14.80 5.61
CA LYS A 504 -7.85 13.99 6.46
C LYS A 504 -7.21 13.58 7.77
N TRP A 505 -5.89 13.70 7.91
CA TRP A 505 -5.21 13.46 9.17
C TRP A 505 -5.06 14.74 9.96
N PHE A 506 -5.34 14.66 11.26
CA PHE A 506 -5.02 15.71 12.22
C PHE A 506 -3.83 15.22 13.06
N PHE A 507 -2.69 15.88 12.91
CA PHE A 507 -1.45 15.49 13.58
C PHE A 507 -0.84 16.66 14.34
N GLN A 508 -0.06 16.32 15.34
CA GLN A 508 0.77 17.24 16.08
C GLN A 508 2.18 17.29 15.46
N LYS A 509 2.95 18.31 15.76
CA LYS A 509 4.27 18.59 15.15
C LYS A 509 5.30 17.44 15.21
N GLU A 510 5.03 16.39 15.97
CA GLU A 510 5.92 15.25 16.18
C GLU A 510 5.82 14.15 15.12
N TRP A 511 4.82 14.23 14.25
CA TRP A 511 4.67 13.30 13.14
C TRP A 511 5.12 13.96 11.86
N GLN A 512 5.94 13.29 11.07
CA GLN A 512 6.43 13.74 9.78
C GLN A 512 6.48 12.62 8.77
N VAL A 513 6.52 12.94 7.49
CA VAL A 513 6.72 11.99 6.41
C VAL A 513 8.09 12.21 5.81
N GLU A 514 8.93 11.17 5.81
CA GLU A 514 10.24 11.14 5.16
C GLU A 514 10.31 9.89 4.30
N ASP A 515 10.79 10.01 3.09
CA ASP A 515 10.95 8.91 2.12
C ASP A 515 9.71 8.00 1.97
N GLY A 516 8.52 8.60 2.01
CA GLY A 516 7.27 7.86 1.90
C GLY A 516 6.84 7.11 3.16
N ILE A 517 7.48 7.33 4.28
CA ILE A 517 7.21 6.65 5.55
C ILE A 517 6.74 7.66 6.58
N LEU A 518 5.67 7.34 7.29
CA LEU A 518 5.22 8.14 8.42
C LEU A 518 6.08 7.84 9.65
N LEU A 519 6.82 8.84 10.09
CA LEU A 519 7.72 8.76 11.23
C LEU A 519 7.16 9.50 12.43
N ARG A 520 7.35 8.95 13.62
CA ARG A 520 7.23 9.68 14.85
C ARG A 520 8.59 9.90 15.49
N ASN A 521 9.03 11.14 15.54
CA ASN A 521 10.32 11.52 16.11
C ASN A 521 10.37 11.31 17.63
N GLN A 522 11.57 11.07 18.14
CA GLN A 522 11.85 11.02 19.57
C GLN A 522 11.70 12.43 20.19
N VAL A 523 10.54 12.74 20.73
CA VAL A 523 10.31 13.97 21.48
C VAL A 523 9.84 13.62 22.89
N ALA A 524 10.50 14.16 23.90
CA ALA A 524 10.08 14.02 25.28
C ALA A 524 8.68 14.60 25.49
N GLY A 525 7.71 13.76 25.87
CA GLY A 525 6.33 14.17 26.14
C GLY A 525 5.34 13.02 26.01
N ARG A 526 4.27 13.07 26.83
CA ARG A 526 3.28 11.98 26.93
C ARG A 526 2.44 11.87 25.64
N ASN A 527 2.32 10.64 25.13
CA ASN A 527 1.22 10.08 24.31
C ASN A 527 0.53 11.03 23.32
N LYS A 528 1.17 11.33 22.21
CA LYS A 528 0.53 12.13 21.15
C LYS A 528 -0.02 11.24 20.05
N ARG A 529 -1.25 11.51 19.64
CA ARG A 529 -2.02 10.69 18.70
C ARG A 529 -2.06 11.34 17.34
N LEU A 530 -1.97 10.52 16.32
CA LEU A 530 -2.30 10.86 14.95
C LEU A 530 -3.74 10.43 14.69
N PHE A 531 -4.63 11.37 14.41
CA PHE A 531 -6.06 11.12 14.23
C PHE A 531 -6.46 11.18 12.76
N TYR A 532 -7.30 10.25 12.33
CA TYR A 532 -8.03 10.37 11.08
C TYR A 532 -9.35 11.10 11.32
N LYS A 533 -9.63 12.14 10.52
CA LYS A 533 -10.86 12.94 10.64
C LYS A 533 -12.06 12.14 10.12
N GLU A 534 -13.13 12.13 10.89
CA GLU A 534 -14.45 11.64 10.52
C GLU A 534 -14.47 10.20 9.94
N PRO A 535 -13.78 9.22 10.56
CA PRO A 535 -13.97 7.86 10.16
C PRO A 535 -15.39 7.41 10.56
N VAL A 536 -16.11 6.74 9.66
CA VAL A 536 -17.41 6.11 9.98
C VAL A 536 -17.41 4.70 9.43
N PHE A 537 -17.12 3.72 10.30
CA PHE A 537 -17.18 2.30 9.96
C PHE A 537 -17.52 1.44 11.18
N LYS A 538 -18.08 0.28 10.94
CA LYS A 538 -18.40 -0.72 11.98
C LYS A 538 -17.52 -1.95 11.83
N ASP A 539 -17.84 -2.79 10.87
CA ASP A 539 -17.06 -3.96 10.52
C ASP A 539 -15.96 -3.58 9.55
N ALA A 540 -14.72 -3.94 9.86
CA ALA A 540 -13.57 -3.51 9.09
C ALA A 540 -12.44 -4.54 9.07
N LEU A 541 -11.70 -4.54 7.98
CA LEU A 541 -10.37 -5.13 7.86
C LEU A 541 -9.36 -3.99 7.78
N ILE A 542 -8.41 -3.97 8.71
CA ILE A 542 -7.35 -2.96 8.80
C ILE A 542 -6.02 -3.66 8.61
N ARG A 543 -5.19 -3.13 7.72
CA ARG A 543 -3.82 -3.59 7.51
C ARG A 543 -2.89 -2.41 7.56
N PHE A 544 -1.75 -2.57 8.18
CA PHE A 544 -0.66 -1.60 8.12
C PHE A 544 0.68 -2.26 8.42
N GLU A 545 1.72 -1.57 8.05
CA GLU A 545 3.09 -1.95 8.33
C GLU A 545 3.66 -1.03 9.39
N PHE A 546 4.49 -1.58 10.24
CA PHE A 546 5.14 -0.83 11.31
C PHE A 546 6.56 -1.32 11.57
N LEU A 547 7.36 -0.42 12.13
CA LEU A 547 8.74 -0.66 12.53
C LEU A 547 8.99 0.05 13.86
N PHE A 548 9.63 -0.65 14.80
CA PHE A 548 10.07 -0.07 16.04
C PHE A 548 11.42 0.64 15.85
N ASN A 549 11.47 1.93 16.25
CA ASN A 549 12.66 2.78 16.31
C ASN A 549 12.90 3.24 17.75
N GLY A 550 12.90 2.29 18.70
CA GLY A 550 13.00 2.57 20.13
C GLY A 550 11.65 2.73 20.85
N ALA A 551 10.52 2.73 20.16
CA ALA A 551 9.20 2.69 20.79
C ALA A 551 8.99 1.39 21.58
N GLU A 552 8.22 1.46 22.68
CA GLU A 552 7.87 0.29 23.51
C GLU A 552 6.44 -0.19 23.24
N ASP A 553 5.57 0.70 22.76
CA ASP A 553 4.16 0.39 22.53
C ASP A 553 3.60 1.23 21.37
N ILE A 554 3.20 0.57 20.31
CA ILE A 554 2.45 1.12 19.17
C ILE A 554 1.00 0.70 19.35
N ARG A 555 0.07 1.65 19.27
CA ARG A 555 -1.36 1.39 19.49
C ARG A 555 -2.19 1.84 18.31
N LEU A 556 -3.06 0.96 17.84
CA LEU A 556 -4.20 1.34 17.03
C LEU A 556 -5.40 1.56 17.94
N VAL A 557 -5.96 2.76 17.94
CA VAL A 557 -7.07 3.17 18.81
C VAL A 557 -8.30 3.43 17.96
N THR A 558 -9.39 2.72 18.23
CA THR A 558 -10.69 2.95 17.58
C THR A 558 -11.76 3.22 18.62
N GLY A 559 -12.80 4.01 18.26
CA GLY A 559 -13.85 4.36 19.20
C GLY A 559 -14.99 5.18 18.60
N SER A 560 -15.85 5.68 19.46
CA SER A 560 -16.99 6.52 19.09
C SER A 560 -17.11 7.74 20.04
N ASN A 561 -17.69 8.83 19.55
CA ASN A 561 -18.01 10.05 20.33
C ASN A 561 -16.87 10.58 21.22
N GLY A 562 -15.62 10.50 20.71
CA GLY A 562 -14.41 10.97 21.42
C GLY A 562 -13.95 10.06 22.55
N SER A 563 -14.53 8.87 22.69
CA SER A 563 -14.08 7.79 23.57
C SER A 563 -13.53 6.63 22.76
N TYR A 564 -12.51 5.93 23.24
CA TYR A 564 -12.04 4.71 22.59
C TYR A 564 -12.81 3.48 23.10
N ASN A 565 -13.15 2.59 22.17
CA ASN A 565 -13.87 1.34 22.46
C ASN A 565 -12.93 0.15 22.42
N THR A 566 -11.99 0.17 21.45
CA THR A 566 -11.05 -0.93 21.24
C THR A 566 -9.65 -0.35 20.96
N VAL A 567 -8.65 -0.94 21.59
CA VAL A 567 -7.25 -0.63 21.37
C VAL A 567 -6.49 -1.91 21.07
N VAL A 568 -5.78 -1.94 19.97
CA VAL A 568 -4.80 -2.98 19.68
C VAL A 568 -3.44 -2.45 20.12
N HIS A 569 -2.82 -3.10 21.08
CA HIS A 569 -1.48 -2.82 21.56
C HIS A 569 -0.48 -3.72 20.86
N ILE A 570 0.59 -3.14 20.35
CA ILE A 570 1.73 -3.85 19.76
C ILE A 570 2.94 -3.42 20.56
N ARG A 571 3.50 -4.33 21.37
CA ARG A 571 4.67 -4.14 22.21
C ARG A 571 5.83 -4.99 21.72
N LYS A 572 7.04 -4.66 22.10
CA LYS A 572 8.25 -5.37 21.64
C LYS A 572 8.22 -6.88 21.88
N ASP A 573 7.56 -7.35 22.92
CA ASP A 573 7.53 -8.75 23.32
C ASP A 573 6.17 -9.44 23.14
N HIS A 574 5.11 -8.68 22.82
CA HIS A 574 3.76 -9.24 22.62
C HIS A 574 2.79 -8.21 22.00
N PHE A 575 1.65 -8.70 21.54
CA PHE A 575 0.53 -7.84 21.18
C PHE A 575 -0.80 -8.38 21.75
N PHE A 576 -1.78 -7.48 21.95
CA PHE A 576 -3.06 -7.82 22.56
C PHE A 576 -4.16 -6.83 22.19
N ILE A 577 -5.41 -7.25 22.39
CA ILE A 577 -6.60 -6.43 22.21
C ILE A 577 -7.14 -6.01 23.58
N GLN A 578 -7.46 -4.73 23.72
CA GLN A 578 -8.07 -4.17 24.92
C GLN A 578 -9.37 -3.47 24.55
N THR A 579 -10.45 -3.74 25.31
CA THR A 579 -11.69 -2.97 25.23
C THR A 579 -11.80 -2.01 26.40
N ALA A 580 -12.52 -0.91 26.19
CA ALA A 580 -12.79 0.07 27.24
C ALA A 580 -14.30 0.35 27.32
N TYR A 581 -14.72 0.90 28.43
CA TYR A 581 -16.11 1.26 28.70
C TYR A 581 -16.53 2.58 28.08
N ASP A 582 -17.83 2.72 27.81
CA ASP A 582 -18.50 3.93 27.38
C ASP A 582 -18.44 5.04 28.47
N LYS A 583 -18.61 6.30 28.07
CA LYS A 583 -18.49 7.49 28.94
C LYS A 583 -19.43 7.53 30.16
N GLU A 584 -20.48 6.71 30.15
CA GLU A 584 -21.52 6.71 31.18
C GLU A 584 -21.27 5.70 32.31
N GLY A 585 -20.19 4.93 32.26
CA GLY A 585 -19.82 3.92 33.24
C GLY A 585 -18.39 4.07 33.78
N PRO A 586 -18.05 3.42 34.89
CA PRO A 586 -16.68 3.42 35.39
C PRO A 586 -15.71 2.79 34.40
N TRP A 587 -14.59 3.45 34.18
CA TRP A 587 -13.57 3.10 33.21
C TRP A 587 -12.76 1.87 33.63
N TYR A 588 -13.09 0.68 33.14
CA TYR A 588 -12.32 -0.54 33.38
C TYR A 588 -11.85 -1.15 32.07
N PRO A 589 -10.61 -0.88 31.62
CA PRO A 589 -10.07 -1.52 30.43
C PRO A 589 -9.88 -3.01 30.66
N MET A 590 -10.52 -3.83 29.81
CA MET A 590 -10.37 -5.28 29.80
C MET A 590 -9.34 -5.70 28.75
N ARG A 591 -8.34 -6.49 29.17
CA ARG A 591 -7.46 -7.20 28.26
C ARG A 591 -8.08 -8.49 27.81
N HIS A 592 -8.12 -8.69 26.50
CA HIS A 592 -8.50 -9.95 25.88
C HIS A 592 -7.25 -10.70 25.39
N GLY A 593 -7.43 -11.74 24.55
CA GLY A 593 -6.38 -12.61 24.08
C GLY A 593 -5.10 -11.89 23.68
N GLU A 594 -3.98 -12.46 24.06
CA GLU A 594 -2.64 -11.94 23.89
C GLU A 594 -1.79 -12.97 23.17
N CYS A 595 -0.81 -12.48 22.39
CA CYS A 595 0.14 -13.32 21.68
C CYS A 595 1.57 -12.86 21.94
N ALA A 596 2.41 -13.77 22.38
CA ALA A 596 3.84 -13.53 22.53
C ALA A 596 4.52 -13.47 21.15
N TYR A 597 5.26 -12.41 20.89
CA TYR A 597 6.07 -12.24 19.69
C TYR A 597 7.18 -11.22 19.94
N ASN A 598 8.42 -11.56 19.62
CA ASN A 598 9.56 -10.67 19.82
C ASN A 598 9.82 -9.85 18.54
N PHE A 599 9.40 -8.59 18.57
CA PHE A 599 9.69 -7.63 17.51
C PHE A 599 11.08 -7.03 17.70
N LYS A 600 11.84 -6.91 16.62
CA LYS A 600 13.17 -6.31 16.62
C LYS A 600 13.11 -4.87 16.13
N ASP A 601 13.94 -3.99 16.72
CA ASP A 601 14.11 -2.64 16.22
C ASP A 601 14.71 -2.67 14.80
N GLY A 602 14.23 -1.78 13.93
CA GLY A 602 14.71 -1.67 12.56
C GLY A 602 14.16 -2.71 11.58
N GLU A 603 13.35 -3.66 12.03
CA GLU A 603 12.66 -4.62 11.16
C GLU A 603 11.20 -4.20 10.90
N TRP A 604 10.74 -4.32 9.65
CA TRP A 604 9.35 -4.05 9.27
C TRP A 604 8.46 -5.26 9.52
N TYR A 605 7.27 -5.02 10.06
CA TYR A 605 6.24 -6.03 10.32
C TYR A 605 4.90 -5.59 9.76
N GLY A 606 4.15 -6.51 9.14
CA GLY A 606 2.77 -6.30 8.72
C GLY A 606 1.79 -6.93 9.69
N ILE A 607 0.79 -6.19 10.14
CA ILE A 607 -0.28 -6.71 10.99
C ILE A 607 -1.64 -6.55 10.31
N THR A 608 -2.49 -7.55 10.48
CA THR A 608 -3.89 -7.53 10.07
C THR A 608 -4.78 -7.50 11.31
N ILE A 609 -5.73 -6.56 11.34
CA ILE A 609 -6.71 -6.40 12.41
C ILE A 609 -8.10 -6.46 11.79
N GLU A 610 -8.96 -7.30 12.35
CA GLU A 610 -10.28 -7.52 11.83
C GLU A 610 -11.33 -7.25 12.91
N PHE A 611 -12.39 -6.54 12.54
CA PHE A 611 -13.56 -6.31 13.35
C PHE A 611 -14.79 -6.84 12.64
N ILE A 612 -15.55 -7.72 13.27
CA ILE A 612 -16.82 -8.22 12.75
C ILE A 612 -17.80 -8.46 13.91
N LYS A 613 -18.88 -7.69 13.97
CA LYS A 613 -19.83 -7.70 15.08
C LYS A 613 -19.09 -7.49 16.42
N ASP A 614 -19.31 -8.38 17.37
CA ASP A 614 -18.72 -8.39 18.71
C ASP A 614 -17.32 -9.01 18.80
N GLN A 615 -16.70 -9.35 17.65
CA GLN A 615 -15.40 -10.03 17.58
C GLN A 615 -14.32 -9.11 16.99
N ALA A 616 -13.11 -9.23 17.53
CA ALA A 616 -11.90 -8.63 16.99
C ALA A 616 -10.74 -9.63 17.00
N ILE A 617 -9.90 -9.59 15.99
CA ILE A 617 -8.67 -10.36 15.91
C ILE A 617 -7.55 -9.47 15.38
N ALA A 618 -6.35 -9.61 15.97
CA ALA A 618 -5.12 -9.07 15.45
C ALA A 618 -4.17 -10.22 15.19
N HIS A 619 -3.54 -10.27 14.02
CA HIS A 619 -2.68 -11.40 13.71
C HIS A 619 -1.51 -11.04 12.78
N LEU A 620 -0.40 -11.78 12.94
CA LEU A 620 0.77 -11.80 12.08
C LEU A 620 0.78 -13.16 11.36
N ASN A 621 0.68 -13.14 10.04
CA ASN A 621 0.80 -14.34 9.19
C ASN A 621 -0.08 -15.53 9.60
N HIS A 622 -1.24 -15.32 10.23
CA HIS A 622 -2.18 -16.32 10.77
C HIS A 622 -1.62 -17.23 11.86
N GLU A 623 -0.36 -17.11 12.16
CA GLU A 623 0.32 -17.96 13.12
C GLU A 623 0.27 -17.37 14.53
N TYR A 624 0.49 -16.06 14.63
CA TYR A 624 0.48 -15.31 15.88
C TYR A 624 -0.81 -14.53 15.97
N ILE A 625 -1.69 -14.88 16.93
CA ILE A 625 -3.07 -14.40 16.98
C ILE A 625 -3.41 -13.87 18.37
N ALA A 626 -3.96 -12.66 18.44
CA ALA A 626 -4.70 -12.13 19.57
C ALA A 626 -6.18 -12.00 19.21
N TYR A 627 -7.07 -12.54 20.03
CA TYR A 627 -8.53 -12.58 19.75
C TYR A 627 -9.32 -12.02 20.91
N ALA A 628 -10.39 -11.28 20.61
CA ALA A 628 -11.33 -10.73 21.56
C ALA A 628 -12.77 -10.95 21.09
N GLN A 629 -13.66 -11.27 22.04
CA GLN A 629 -15.10 -11.23 21.84
C GLN A 629 -15.74 -10.41 22.96
N HIS A 630 -16.38 -9.30 22.60
CA HIS A 630 -16.99 -8.40 23.60
C HIS A 630 -17.99 -7.44 22.93
N PRO A 631 -19.17 -7.16 23.55
CA PRO A 631 -20.20 -6.26 22.97
C PRO A 631 -19.68 -4.86 22.60
N MET A 632 -18.65 -4.34 23.29
CA MET A 632 -18.03 -3.03 22.97
C MET A 632 -17.36 -3.01 21.61
N ILE A 633 -17.05 -4.16 21.02
CA ILE A 633 -16.48 -4.27 19.68
C ILE A 633 -17.54 -3.99 18.62
N ASP A 634 -18.81 -4.32 18.88
CA ASP A 634 -19.97 -4.13 17.99
C ASP A 634 -20.51 -2.68 18.00
N LYS A 635 -19.61 -1.71 18.08
CA LYS A 635 -19.97 -0.28 18.03
C LYS A 635 -19.51 0.36 16.71
N GLU A 636 -20.25 1.32 16.22
CA GLU A 636 -19.80 2.17 15.14
C GLU A 636 -18.56 2.97 15.58
N ARG A 637 -17.57 3.06 14.68
CA ARG A 637 -16.30 3.75 14.91
C ARG A 637 -16.30 5.09 14.22
N THR A 638 -16.38 6.15 15.00
CA THR A 638 -16.25 7.55 14.56
C THR A 638 -14.92 8.16 14.98
N TYR A 639 -13.99 7.30 15.44
CA TYR A 639 -12.68 7.65 15.95
C TYR A 639 -11.66 6.61 15.53
N PHE A 640 -10.58 7.04 14.89
CA PHE A 640 -9.44 6.23 14.48
C PHE A 640 -8.14 6.99 14.73
N ALA A 641 -7.20 6.39 15.42
CA ALA A 641 -5.91 7.02 15.69
C ALA A 641 -4.78 6.01 15.87
N PHE A 642 -3.57 6.42 15.51
CA PHE A 642 -2.35 5.80 16.02
C PHE A 642 -1.82 6.56 17.23
N GLN A 643 -1.27 5.81 18.17
CA GLN A 643 -0.60 6.35 19.34
C GLN A 643 0.70 5.56 19.55
N VAL A 644 1.81 6.27 19.72
CA VAL A 644 3.12 5.66 19.98
C VAL A 644 3.65 6.19 21.30
N ASP A 645 4.19 5.32 22.12
CA ASP A 645 4.68 5.67 23.45
C ASP A 645 6.17 6.05 23.42
N GLN A 646 6.52 7.16 24.00
CA GLN A 646 7.82 7.74 24.32
C GLN A 646 8.87 7.88 23.19
N ALA A 647 9.08 6.93 22.32
CA ALA A 647 10.14 6.88 21.31
C ALA A 647 9.60 6.75 19.88
N GLY A 648 10.49 6.72 18.89
CA GLY A 648 10.15 6.65 17.47
C GLY A 648 9.52 5.33 17.05
N ALA A 649 8.59 5.42 16.13
CA ALA A 649 8.10 4.30 15.34
C ALA A 649 7.83 4.78 13.92
N SER A 650 7.91 3.87 12.96
CA SER A 650 7.55 4.12 11.57
C SER A 650 6.29 3.35 11.21
N LEU A 651 5.43 3.95 10.40
CA LEU A 651 4.19 3.36 9.90
C LEU A 651 4.12 3.55 8.39
N ASP A 652 3.58 2.55 7.68
CA ASP A 652 3.36 2.60 6.24
C ASP A 652 2.21 1.68 5.81
N ASN A 653 1.84 1.73 4.53
CA ASN A 653 0.88 0.84 3.87
C ASN A 653 -0.44 0.66 4.64
N LEU A 654 -0.97 1.75 5.22
CA LEU A 654 -2.25 1.69 5.92
C LEU A 654 -3.40 1.49 4.92
N GLN A 655 -4.19 0.47 5.15
CA GLN A 655 -5.40 0.18 4.39
C GLN A 655 -6.54 -0.17 5.34
N VAL A 656 -7.68 0.47 5.18
CA VAL A 656 -8.91 0.19 5.92
C VAL A 656 -10.03 -0.13 4.94
N PHE A 657 -10.54 -1.35 5.01
CA PHE A 657 -11.62 -1.84 4.17
C PHE A 657 -12.90 -1.98 4.97
N HIS A 658 -14.04 -1.68 4.35
CA HIS A 658 -15.31 -2.23 4.84
C HIS A 658 -15.24 -3.75 4.76
N ALA A 659 -15.80 -4.44 5.74
CA ALA A 659 -15.69 -5.87 5.81
C ALA A 659 -17.08 -6.53 5.96
N GLY A 660 -17.23 -7.70 5.35
CA GLY A 660 -18.31 -8.62 5.58
C GLY A 660 -17.80 -9.88 6.30
N ARG A 661 -18.70 -10.79 6.66
CA ARG A 661 -18.34 -12.04 7.31
C ARG A 661 -17.60 -12.98 6.34
N HIS A 662 -16.52 -13.61 6.80
CA HIS A 662 -15.82 -14.61 5.99
C HIS A 662 -16.70 -15.86 5.82
N PRO A 663 -16.84 -16.41 4.59
CA PRO A 663 -17.68 -17.60 4.34
C PRO A 663 -17.28 -18.83 5.16
N GLU A 664 -15.97 -19.01 5.39
CA GLU A 664 -15.38 -20.15 6.11
C GLU A 664 -15.12 -19.85 7.60
N GLN A 665 -15.83 -18.91 8.20
CA GLN A 665 -15.59 -18.48 9.57
C GLN A 665 -15.61 -19.63 10.60
N ILE A 666 -16.42 -20.66 10.39
CA ILE A 666 -16.51 -21.83 11.30
C ILE A 666 -15.19 -22.61 11.30
N ASN A 667 -14.61 -22.84 10.11
CA ASN A 667 -13.30 -23.53 9.98
C ASN A 667 -12.16 -22.68 10.58
N ASN A 668 -12.21 -21.36 10.36
CA ASN A 668 -11.23 -20.43 10.91
C ASN A 668 -11.31 -20.33 12.44
N HIS A 669 -12.49 -20.53 13.05
CA HIS A 669 -12.65 -20.56 14.52
C HIS A 669 -11.84 -21.69 15.17
N SER A 670 -11.78 -22.87 14.56
CA SER A 670 -10.93 -23.96 15.02
C SER A 670 -9.44 -23.61 14.91
N LEU A 671 -9.03 -22.99 13.82
CA LEU A 671 -7.66 -22.50 13.63
C LEU A 671 -7.29 -21.44 14.68
N ILE A 672 -8.16 -20.45 14.90
CA ILE A 672 -7.95 -19.40 15.92
C ILE A 672 -7.75 -20.03 17.29
N LYS A 673 -8.61 -20.97 17.69
CA LYS A 673 -8.52 -21.66 18.98
C LYS A 673 -7.19 -22.42 19.13
N THR A 674 -6.76 -23.13 18.09
CA THR A 674 -5.49 -23.87 18.09
C THR A 674 -4.29 -22.94 18.23
N GLN A 675 -4.31 -21.80 17.58
CA GLN A 675 -3.20 -20.84 17.59
C GLN A 675 -3.12 -20.02 18.88
N LEU A 676 -4.26 -19.70 19.51
CA LEU A 676 -4.29 -18.98 20.80
C LEU A 676 -3.53 -19.71 21.91
N ASP A 677 -3.54 -21.05 21.88
CA ASP A 677 -2.85 -21.87 22.87
C ASP A 677 -1.35 -22.09 22.54
N ARG A 678 -0.91 -21.77 21.33
CA ARG A 678 0.45 -22.07 20.83
C ARG A 678 1.52 -21.10 21.31
N PHE A 679 1.16 -19.82 21.43
CA PHE A 679 2.10 -18.74 21.80
C PHE A 679 1.60 -17.93 23.01
N PRO A 680 1.39 -18.57 24.18
CA PRO A 680 0.95 -17.85 25.37
C PRO A 680 2.07 -16.98 25.91
N LEU A 681 1.72 -15.77 26.31
CA LEU A 681 2.68 -14.90 26.98
C LEU A 681 3.03 -15.47 28.35
N LYS A 682 4.33 -15.72 28.60
CA LYS A 682 4.81 -16.12 29.93
C LYS A 682 4.74 -14.91 30.87
N ARG A 683 4.01 -15.03 31.96
CA ARG A 683 3.80 -13.96 32.94
C ARG A 683 4.22 -14.37 34.32
N THR A 684 4.70 -13.40 35.07
CA THR A 684 4.88 -13.57 36.54
C THR A 684 3.54 -13.75 37.23
N VAL A 685 3.54 -14.34 38.42
CA VAL A 685 2.35 -14.49 39.25
C VAL A 685 1.69 -13.14 39.53
N GLN A 686 2.50 -12.10 39.78
CA GLN A 686 2.03 -10.73 39.98
C GLN A 686 1.27 -10.17 38.80
N GLU A 687 1.79 -10.34 37.57
CA GLU A 687 1.14 -9.87 36.35
C GLU A 687 -0.18 -10.61 36.07
N GLN A 688 -0.19 -11.93 36.25
CA GLN A 688 -1.41 -12.76 36.13
C GLN A 688 -2.48 -12.29 37.12
N TYR A 689 -2.09 -12.06 38.38
CA TYR A 689 -3.00 -11.55 39.41
C TYR A 689 -3.60 -10.20 39.03
N ILE A 690 -2.78 -9.23 38.64
CA ILE A 690 -3.23 -7.87 38.30
C ILE A 690 -4.24 -7.90 37.14
N ILE A 691 -3.94 -8.67 36.11
CA ILE A 691 -4.79 -8.75 34.90
C ILE A 691 -6.09 -9.46 35.22
N LEU A 692 -6.03 -10.63 35.88
CA LEU A 692 -7.21 -11.38 36.24
C LEU A 692 -8.13 -10.57 37.16
N LYS A 693 -7.56 -9.87 38.14
CA LYS A 693 -8.31 -8.99 39.04
C LYS A 693 -9.04 -7.87 38.32
N LYS A 694 -8.35 -7.20 37.36
CA LYS A 694 -8.96 -6.14 36.54
C LYS A 694 -10.10 -6.68 35.66
N ASN A 695 -9.87 -7.79 34.97
CA ASN A 695 -10.86 -8.38 34.08
C ASN A 695 -12.09 -8.88 34.87
N LEU A 696 -11.88 -9.52 36.03
CA LEU A 696 -12.96 -9.96 36.88
C LEU A 696 -13.77 -8.79 37.43
N HIS A 697 -13.10 -7.73 37.88
CA HIS A 697 -13.75 -6.50 38.33
C HIS A 697 -14.64 -5.90 37.25
N ALA A 698 -14.12 -5.75 36.03
CA ALA A 698 -14.87 -5.26 34.89
C ALA A 698 -16.09 -6.14 34.56
N ARG A 699 -15.91 -7.44 34.52
CA ARG A 699 -17.00 -8.39 34.25
C ARG A 699 -18.10 -8.34 35.30
N LEU A 700 -17.73 -8.47 36.58
CA LEU A 700 -18.71 -8.46 37.69
C LEU A 700 -19.45 -7.13 37.81
N PHE A 701 -18.78 -6.02 37.57
CA PHE A 701 -19.44 -4.72 37.53
C PHE A 701 -20.57 -4.66 36.47
N MET A 702 -20.39 -5.36 35.35
CA MET A 702 -21.37 -5.42 34.26
C MET A 702 -22.53 -6.40 34.53
N GLU A 703 -22.17 -7.58 35.00
CA GLU A 703 -23.06 -8.75 35.01
C GLU A 703 -23.69 -8.99 36.38
N ASP A 704 -23.10 -8.47 37.47
CA ASP A 704 -23.50 -8.79 38.85
C ASP A 704 -23.97 -7.55 39.59
N GLU A 705 -25.29 -7.47 39.82
CA GLU A 705 -25.92 -6.34 40.50
C GLU A 705 -25.42 -6.16 41.94
N LYS A 706 -25.16 -7.23 42.68
CA LYS A 706 -24.65 -7.16 44.03
C LYS A 706 -23.24 -6.57 44.07
N TYR A 707 -22.37 -6.95 43.15
CA TYR A 707 -21.04 -6.40 43.03
C TYR A 707 -21.07 -4.90 42.61
N ARG A 708 -21.94 -4.56 41.67
CA ARG A 708 -22.17 -3.20 41.23
C ARG A 708 -22.57 -2.30 42.39
N ASN A 709 -23.53 -2.71 43.20
CA ASN A 709 -23.98 -1.95 44.38
C ASN A 709 -22.86 -1.71 45.42
N LEU A 710 -21.96 -2.70 45.58
CA LEU A 710 -20.77 -2.51 46.47
C LEU A 710 -19.81 -1.43 45.93
N ILE A 711 -19.57 -1.40 44.61
CA ILE A 711 -18.71 -0.41 43.97
C ILE A 711 -19.36 0.97 43.97
N GLU A 712 -20.65 1.08 43.67
CA GLU A 712 -21.41 2.33 43.72
C GLU A 712 -21.42 2.92 45.15
N ARG A 713 -21.53 2.09 46.18
CA ARG A 713 -21.40 2.55 47.53
C ARG A 713 -20.06 3.18 47.85
N VAL A 714 -18.96 2.61 47.34
CA VAL A 714 -17.62 3.22 47.47
C VAL A 714 -17.55 4.56 46.75
N GLU A 715 -18.12 4.65 45.56
CA GLU A 715 -18.15 5.89 44.77
C GLU A 715 -18.98 6.98 45.44
N ILE A 716 -20.14 6.63 45.98
CA ILE A 716 -20.98 7.58 46.76
C ILE A 716 -20.18 8.15 47.92
N LEU A 717 -19.50 7.31 48.69
CA LEU A 717 -18.68 7.76 49.82
C LEU A 717 -17.47 8.60 49.38
N ASP A 718 -16.90 8.30 48.18
CA ASP A 718 -15.84 9.14 47.60
C ASP A 718 -16.38 10.50 47.12
N GLN A 719 -17.59 10.57 46.58
CA GLN A 719 -18.26 11.83 46.23
C GLN A 719 -18.59 12.64 47.48
N GLU A 720 -19.10 12.00 48.54
CA GLU A 720 -19.40 12.64 49.82
C GLU A 720 -18.13 13.24 50.44
N LYS A 721 -17.00 12.53 50.37
CA LYS A 721 -15.69 13.04 50.79
C LYS A 721 -15.28 14.28 50.01
N LEU A 722 -15.49 14.30 48.73
CA LEU A 722 -15.19 15.44 47.84
C LEU A 722 -16.09 16.65 48.14
N GLN A 723 -17.39 16.39 48.37
CA GLN A 723 -18.37 17.44 48.72
C GLN A 723 -18.12 18.08 50.09
N ARG A 724 -17.86 17.26 51.07
CA ARG A 724 -17.62 17.75 52.46
C ARG A 724 -16.24 18.39 52.62
N TYR A 725 -15.21 17.91 51.90
CA TYR A 725 -13.83 18.32 52.09
C TYR A 725 -13.12 18.72 50.78
N PRO A 726 -13.71 19.63 49.98
CA PRO A 726 -13.21 19.93 48.61
C PRO A 726 -11.77 20.44 48.59
N ASP A 727 -11.38 21.27 49.60
CA ASP A 727 -10.03 21.81 49.66
C ASP A 727 -8.93 20.75 49.88
N ALA A 728 -9.27 19.60 50.44
CA ALA A 728 -8.35 18.52 50.70
C ALA A 728 -8.24 17.48 49.54
N PHE A 729 -9.31 17.32 48.74
CA PHE A 729 -9.40 16.20 47.80
C PHE A 729 -9.64 16.53 46.33
N LEU A 730 -10.06 17.79 45.98
CA LEU A 730 -10.18 18.18 44.58
C LEU A 730 -8.83 18.08 43.83
N SER A 731 -8.81 17.51 42.64
CA SER A 731 -7.65 17.50 41.77
C SER A 731 -7.28 18.91 41.27
N ASN A 732 -6.05 19.11 40.81
CA ASN A 732 -5.65 20.38 40.17
C ASN A 732 -6.56 20.73 38.98
N LYS A 733 -7.00 19.73 38.21
CA LYS A 733 -7.89 19.89 37.05
C LYS A 733 -9.29 20.39 37.49
N GLU A 734 -9.82 19.82 38.54
CA GLU A 734 -11.14 20.21 39.09
C GLU A 734 -11.08 21.60 39.72
N PHE A 735 -9.99 21.92 40.38
CA PHE A 735 -9.76 23.26 40.94
C PHE A 735 -9.66 24.31 39.81
N GLN A 736 -8.98 24.00 38.70
CA GLN A 736 -8.92 24.84 37.51
C GLN A 736 -10.29 25.01 36.85
N LYS A 737 -11.13 23.96 36.79
CA LYS A 737 -12.53 24.07 36.34
C LYS A 737 -13.35 25.03 37.21
N LYS A 738 -13.18 24.99 38.55
CA LYS A 738 -13.83 25.93 39.47
C LYS A 738 -13.39 27.38 39.20
N ILE A 739 -12.10 27.60 38.95
CA ILE A 739 -11.59 28.93 38.53
C ILE A 739 -12.21 29.38 37.21
N GLN A 740 -12.34 28.49 36.21
CA GLN A 740 -13.00 28.82 34.95
C GLN A 740 -14.48 29.16 35.11
N SER A 741 -15.20 28.46 35.99
CA SER A 741 -16.61 28.77 36.29
C SER A 741 -16.73 30.14 36.96
N LEU A 742 -15.83 30.45 37.93
CA LEU A 742 -15.78 31.75 38.57
C LEU A 742 -15.45 32.88 37.59
N ARG A 743 -14.56 32.63 36.63
CA ARG A 743 -14.29 33.61 35.54
C ARG A 743 -15.52 33.90 34.70
N LYS A 744 -16.33 32.86 34.38
CA LYS A 744 -17.59 33.03 33.64
C LYS A 744 -18.61 33.83 34.46
N GLU A 745 -18.75 33.55 35.75
CA GLU A 745 -19.64 34.24 36.66
C GLU A 745 -19.26 35.73 36.81
N LEU A 746 -17.97 36.01 37.03
CA LEU A 746 -17.46 37.39 37.09
C LEU A 746 -17.66 38.10 35.73
N HIS A 747 -17.45 37.40 34.63
CA HIS A 747 -17.71 37.98 33.30
C HIS A 747 -19.18 38.28 33.06
N GLN A 748 -20.11 37.54 33.69
CA GLN A 748 -21.56 37.81 33.58
C GLN A 748 -22.01 38.92 34.51
N ASN A 749 -21.52 38.96 35.77
CA ASN A 749 -22.12 39.69 36.84
C ASN A 749 -21.27 40.85 37.37
N ASP A 750 -19.96 40.91 37.07
CA ASP A 750 -19.07 41.96 37.56
C ASP A 750 -18.68 42.98 36.46
N PRO A 751 -19.25 44.21 36.45
CA PRO A 751 -19.00 45.23 35.41
C PRO A 751 -17.52 45.65 35.38
N GLU A 752 -16.87 45.68 36.53
CA GLU A 752 -15.48 46.10 36.60
C GLU A 752 -14.52 45.01 36.07
N TYR A 753 -14.79 43.75 36.36
CA TYR A 753 -14.09 42.64 35.77
C TYR A 753 -14.20 42.68 34.25
N LYS A 754 -15.42 42.87 33.71
CA LYS A 754 -15.67 43.08 32.28
C LYS A 754 -14.86 44.22 31.69
N LYS A 755 -14.83 45.35 32.37
CA LYS A 755 -14.11 46.54 31.91
C LYS A 755 -12.60 46.30 31.82
N ILE A 756 -12.00 45.72 32.86
CA ILE A 756 -10.55 45.43 32.87
C ILE A 756 -10.21 44.37 31.81
N LEU A 757 -11.00 43.30 31.69
CA LEU A 757 -10.79 42.24 30.69
C LEU A 757 -10.90 42.80 29.28
N PHE A 758 -11.88 43.63 28.99
CA PHE A 758 -12.05 44.28 27.68
C PHE A 758 -10.86 45.19 27.35
N SER A 759 -10.37 45.97 28.32
CA SER A 759 -9.19 46.82 28.13
C SER A 759 -7.93 46.01 27.90
N THR A 760 -7.76 44.86 28.58
CA THR A 760 -6.65 43.93 28.36
C THR A 760 -6.70 43.34 26.94
N PHE A 761 -7.90 42.96 26.47
CA PHE A 761 -8.12 42.51 25.11
C PHE A 761 -7.77 43.57 24.05
N GLN A 762 -8.19 44.86 24.30
CA GLN A 762 -7.84 45.96 23.40
C GLN A 762 -6.33 46.21 23.35
N ALA A 763 -5.66 46.20 24.50
CA ALA A 763 -4.21 46.36 24.57
C ALA A 763 -3.48 45.21 23.81
N SER A 764 -3.93 43.99 23.98
CA SER A 764 -3.38 42.84 23.23
C SER A 764 -3.59 42.99 21.72
N ARG A 765 -4.79 43.41 21.29
CA ARG A 765 -5.10 43.65 19.88
C ARG A 765 -4.24 44.78 19.30
N ALA A 766 -4.00 45.86 20.05
CA ALA A 766 -3.15 46.94 19.60
C ALA A 766 -1.69 46.50 19.46
N MET A 767 -1.20 45.63 20.34
CA MET A 767 0.13 44.99 20.20
C MET A 767 0.21 44.12 18.94
N ASP A 768 -0.78 43.27 18.70
CA ASP A 768 -0.81 42.41 17.50
C ASP A 768 -0.90 43.26 16.23
N GLN A 769 -1.70 44.33 16.20
CA GLN A 769 -1.80 45.24 15.08
C GLN A 769 -0.46 45.96 14.83
N PHE A 770 0.22 46.41 15.84
CA PHE A 770 1.57 46.99 15.71
C PHE A 770 2.56 45.99 15.09
N LEU A 771 2.53 44.74 15.53
CA LEU A 771 3.42 43.66 14.98
C LEU A 771 3.09 43.35 13.53
N VAL A 772 1.82 43.35 13.15
CA VAL A 772 1.36 43.15 11.76
C VAL A 772 1.79 44.36 10.88
N GLU A 773 1.71 45.58 11.37
CA GLU A 773 2.18 46.76 10.64
C GLU A 773 3.70 46.71 10.40
N LYS A 774 4.45 46.17 11.35
CA LYS A 774 5.92 45.98 11.20
C LYS A 774 6.29 44.76 10.36
N ASN A 775 5.41 43.78 10.23
CA ASN A 775 5.57 42.59 9.42
C ASN A 775 4.27 42.21 8.69
N PRO A 776 3.93 42.91 7.59
CA PRO A 776 2.68 42.71 6.85
C PRO A 776 2.44 41.28 6.36
N LYS A 777 3.52 40.49 6.14
CA LYS A 777 3.43 39.07 5.72
C LYS A 777 2.63 38.20 6.69
N ILE A 778 2.46 38.64 7.93
CA ILE A 778 1.64 37.94 8.96
C ILE A 778 0.18 37.80 8.48
N ASN A 779 -0.35 38.79 7.72
CA ASN A 779 -1.74 38.74 7.26
C ASN A 779 -2.02 37.60 6.29
N ASP A 780 -1.04 37.19 5.49
CA ASP A 780 -1.17 36.18 4.46
C ASP A 780 -0.93 34.75 4.99
N LEU A 781 -0.58 34.61 6.27
CA LEU A 781 -0.29 33.33 6.87
C LEU A 781 -1.56 32.60 7.36
N PRO A 782 -1.61 31.26 7.30
CA PRO A 782 -2.62 30.47 7.98
C PRO A 782 -2.65 30.74 9.49
N ASN A 783 -3.81 30.69 10.14
CA ASN A 783 -3.98 30.98 11.57
C ASN A 783 -3.02 30.21 12.48
N ALA A 784 -2.66 28.97 12.14
CA ALA A 784 -1.71 28.16 12.88
C ALA A 784 -0.28 28.73 12.85
N GLN A 785 0.13 29.39 11.77
CA GLN A 785 1.46 29.98 11.60
C GLN A 785 1.53 31.43 12.09
N LYS A 786 0.40 32.18 12.04
CA LYS A 786 0.31 33.56 12.51
C LYS A 786 0.83 33.73 13.92
N LYS A 787 0.44 32.83 14.83
CA LYS A 787 0.82 32.93 16.26
C LYS A 787 2.34 32.79 16.47
N ALA A 788 2.99 31.87 15.77
CA ALA A 788 4.44 31.67 15.88
C ALA A 788 5.22 32.88 15.34
N VAL A 789 4.81 33.40 14.18
CA VAL A 789 5.45 34.56 13.56
C VAL A 789 5.17 35.85 14.35
N LEU A 790 3.98 35.98 14.96
CA LEU A 790 3.69 37.09 15.90
C LEU A 790 4.63 37.04 17.11
N GLU A 791 4.87 35.85 17.71
CA GLU A 791 5.81 35.73 18.84
C GLU A 791 7.25 36.05 18.42
N GLU A 792 7.71 35.62 17.28
CA GLU A 792 9.03 35.94 16.74
C GLU A 792 9.18 37.44 16.48
N THR A 793 8.20 38.05 15.80
CA THR A 793 8.16 39.49 15.55
C THR A 793 8.10 40.28 16.86
N ARG A 794 7.37 39.79 17.89
CA ARG A 794 7.31 40.37 19.22
C ARG A 794 8.69 40.43 19.89
N LEU A 795 9.48 39.36 19.78
CA LEU A 795 10.86 39.35 20.33
C LEU A 795 11.73 40.38 19.62
N GLN A 796 11.60 40.54 18.29
CA GLN A 796 12.35 41.51 17.51
C GLN A 796 12.06 42.95 17.89
N TYR A 797 10.77 43.29 18.14
CA TYR A 797 10.33 44.66 18.49
C TYR A 797 10.13 44.91 19.97
N LYS A 798 10.51 43.98 20.85
CA LYS A 798 10.37 44.09 22.31
C LYS A 798 10.91 45.41 22.92
N ASN A 799 11.95 45.98 22.31
CA ASN A 799 12.60 47.20 22.76
C ASN A 799 12.15 48.47 22.04
N ALA A 800 11.25 48.36 21.03
CA ALA A 800 10.73 49.55 20.35
C ALA A 800 9.89 50.41 21.33
N PRO A 801 10.10 51.75 21.37
CA PRO A 801 9.42 52.61 22.35
C PRO A 801 7.89 52.51 22.30
N GLU A 802 7.30 52.44 21.13
CA GLU A 802 5.87 52.32 20.92
C GLU A 802 5.34 50.98 21.41
N PHE A 803 6.04 49.89 21.12
CA PHE A 803 5.67 48.56 21.58
C PHE A 803 5.80 48.40 23.09
N ARG A 804 6.86 48.96 23.68
CA ARG A 804 7.06 49.02 25.14
C ARG A 804 5.88 49.72 25.83
N LYS A 805 5.38 50.82 25.28
CA LYS A 805 4.23 51.53 25.83
C LYS A 805 2.95 50.67 25.83
N LEU A 806 2.70 49.94 24.77
CA LEU A 806 1.57 48.98 24.70
C LEU A 806 1.76 47.81 25.65
N LEU A 807 2.98 47.31 25.78
CA LEU A 807 3.33 46.23 26.72
C LEU A 807 3.11 46.66 28.17
N GLN A 808 3.56 47.88 28.55
CA GLN A 808 3.35 48.40 29.86
C GLN A 808 1.87 48.56 30.21
N ILE A 809 1.06 49.05 29.30
CA ILE A 809 -0.41 49.11 29.49
C ILE A 809 -0.99 47.73 29.75
N SER A 810 -0.58 46.72 28.97
CA SER A 810 -1.04 45.33 29.13
C SER A 810 -0.61 44.74 30.50
N GLU A 811 0.61 44.99 30.95
CA GLU A 811 1.16 44.56 32.24
C GLU A 811 0.43 45.24 33.41
N ASP A 812 0.16 46.53 33.31
CA ASP A 812 -0.58 47.28 34.34
C ASP A 812 -2.03 46.79 34.49
N LEU A 813 -2.69 46.48 33.39
CA LEU A 813 -4.04 45.90 33.38
C LEU A 813 -4.04 44.48 33.96
N GLN A 814 -3.04 43.66 33.60
CA GLN A 814 -2.86 42.32 34.17
C GLN A 814 -2.63 42.37 35.66
N HIS A 815 -1.77 43.28 36.13
CA HIS A 815 -1.50 43.49 37.57
C HIS A 815 -2.75 43.97 38.36
N ARG A 816 -3.57 44.81 37.74
CA ARG A 816 -4.88 45.21 38.30
C ARG A 816 -5.83 44.03 38.44
N LEU A 817 -5.90 43.14 37.44
CA LEU A 817 -6.69 41.91 37.50
C LEU A 817 -6.22 40.99 38.63
N GLU A 818 -4.92 40.76 38.72
CA GLU A 818 -4.31 39.89 39.75
C GLU A 818 -4.52 40.43 41.16
N LYS A 819 -4.38 41.76 41.37
CA LYS A 819 -4.58 42.40 42.66
C LYS A 819 -6.05 42.37 43.12
N LYS A 820 -6.99 42.57 42.18
CA LYS A 820 -8.43 42.63 42.52
C LYS A 820 -9.09 41.27 42.59
N TYR A 821 -8.65 40.27 41.77
CA TYR A 821 -9.21 38.93 41.68
C TYR A 821 -8.13 37.86 41.89
N PRO A 822 -7.37 37.85 43.01
CA PRO A 822 -6.26 36.94 43.24
C PRO A 822 -6.65 35.47 43.20
N GLN A 823 -7.94 35.15 43.47
CA GLN A 823 -8.47 33.77 43.40
C GLN A 823 -8.50 33.16 41.98
N LEU A 824 -8.36 33.99 40.95
CA LEU A 824 -8.29 33.54 39.54
C LEU A 824 -6.88 33.20 39.08
N PHE A 825 -5.85 33.54 39.84
CA PHE A 825 -4.43 33.46 39.48
C PHE A 825 -3.63 32.54 40.44
N VAL A 826 -4.26 31.48 40.90
CA VAL A 826 -3.64 30.53 41.85
C VAL A 826 -2.77 29.53 41.07
N SER A 827 -1.49 29.44 41.41
CA SER A 827 -0.59 28.46 40.81
C SER A 827 -0.90 27.02 41.24
N ASN A 828 -0.55 26.00 40.40
CA ASN A 828 -0.69 24.60 40.76
C ASN A 828 0.09 24.23 42.04
N GLN A 829 1.21 24.87 42.29
CA GLN A 829 2.00 24.70 43.51
C GLN A 829 1.27 25.21 44.76
N ALA A 830 0.67 26.40 44.69
CA ALA A 830 -0.15 26.96 45.76
C ALA A 830 -1.40 26.11 46.06
N ILE A 831 -2.05 25.58 45.01
CA ILE A 831 -3.17 24.64 45.15
C ILE A 831 -2.69 23.35 45.88
N SER A 832 -1.54 22.81 45.54
CA SER A 832 -0.99 21.61 46.18
C SER A 832 -0.64 21.85 47.65
N GLN A 833 -0.07 22.98 47.96
CA GLN A 833 0.24 23.38 49.37
C GLN A 833 -1.05 23.57 50.21
N LYS A 834 -2.07 24.23 49.62
CA LYS A 834 -3.39 24.41 50.29
C LYS A 834 -4.02 23.04 50.58
N ARG A 835 -3.97 22.12 49.67
CA ARG A 835 -4.50 20.76 49.77
C ARG A 835 -3.79 19.95 50.88
N GLU A 836 -2.48 20.08 50.98
CA GLU A 836 -1.69 19.39 51.98
C GLU A 836 -2.02 19.89 53.38
N ARG A 837 -2.16 21.21 53.55
CA ARG A 837 -2.59 21.83 54.85
C ARG A 837 -3.99 21.36 55.24
N ALA A 838 -4.95 21.34 54.29
CA ALA A 838 -6.29 20.85 54.52
C ALA A 838 -6.31 19.36 54.92
N ARG A 839 -5.53 18.51 54.28
CA ARG A 839 -5.40 17.09 54.65
C ARG A 839 -4.80 16.87 56.06
N LYS A 840 -3.81 17.70 56.46
CA LYS A 840 -3.26 17.65 57.80
C LYS A 840 -4.30 17.99 58.86
N ALA A 841 -5.14 18.99 58.61
CA ALA A 841 -6.22 19.40 59.51
C ALA A 841 -7.32 18.31 59.66
N LEU A 842 -7.52 17.44 58.68
CA LEU A 842 -8.51 16.36 58.72
C LEU A 842 -8.09 15.15 59.55
N LYS A 843 -6.81 15.04 59.93
CA LYS A 843 -6.32 13.84 60.65
C LYS A 843 -7.05 13.60 61.94
N ASP A 844 -7.54 14.67 62.60
CA ASP A 844 -8.22 14.60 63.89
C ASP A 844 -9.72 14.87 63.82
N ASP A 845 -10.27 15.13 62.64
CA ASP A 845 -11.71 15.35 62.41
C ASP A 845 -12.51 14.06 62.61
N PRO A 846 -13.44 13.98 63.58
CA PRO A 846 -14.21 12.77 63.89
C PRO A 846 -15.14 12.35 62.73
N GLN A 847 -15.73 13.33 62.04
CA GLN A 847 -16.66 13.05 60.93
C GLN A 847 -15.90 12.49 59.70
N PHE A 848 -14.71 13.00 59.46
CA PHE A 848 -13.83 12.47 58.42
C PHE A 848 -13.36 11.05 58.76
N LYS A 849 -13.00 10.78 60.01
CA LYS A 849 -12.60 9.42 60.45
C LYS A 849 -13.72 8.41 60.27
N GLU A 850 -14.97 8.76 60.59
CA GLU A 850 -16.10 7.85 60.40
C GLU A 850 -16.43 7.61 58.91
N LEU A 851 -16.42 8.67 58.10
CA LEU A 851 -16.59 8.56 56.64
C LEU A 851 -15.53 7.65 56.00
N MET A 852 -14.26 7.77 56.42
CA MET A 852 -13.17 6.94 55.92
C MET A 852 -13.28 5.48 56.41
N LYS A 853 -13.81 5.25 57.59
CA LYS A 853 -14.09 3.91 58.12
C LYS A 853 -15.20 3.22 57.35
N GLU A 854 -16.31 3.91 57.07
CA GLU A 854 -17.39 3.37 56.21
C GLU A 854 -16.89 3.04 54.81
N ARG A 855 -16.14 3.97 54.21
CA ARG A 855 -15.52 3.77 52.88
C ARG A 855 -14.59 2.54 52.86
N SER A 856 -13.74 2.40 53.91
CA SER A 856 -12.83 1.27 54.02
C SER A 856 -13.60 -0.07 54.13
N LYS A 857 -14.69 -0.09 54.92
CA LYS A 857 -15.57 -1.26 55.05
C LYS A 857 -16.26 -1.62 53.73
N ALA A 858 -16.78 -0.65 52.96
CA ALA A 858 -17.40 -0.88 51.68
C ALA A 858 -16.38 -1.39 50.65
N ASN A 859 -15.18 -0.83 50.60
CA ASN A 859 -14.10 -1.26 49.71
C ASN A 859 -13.61 -2.69 50.05
N ALA A 860 -13.47 -3.03 51.35
CA ALA A 860 -13.12 -4.40 51.76
C ALA A 860 -14.18 -5.40 51.32
N ALA A 861 -15.48 -5.11 51.48
CA ALA A 861 -16.58 -5.96 51.03
C ALA A 861 -16.56 -6.23 49.51
N SER A 862 -16.21 -5.20 48.69
CA SER A 862 -16.10 -5.34 47.25
C SER A 862 -14.88 -6.22 46.85
N ILE A 863 -13.78 -6.10 47.56
CA ILE A 863 -12.58 -6.91 47.37
C ILE A 863 -12.82 -8.38 47.76
N ASP A 864 -13.44 -8.60 48.90
CA ASP A 864 -13.80 -9.96 49.37
C ASP A 864 -14.74 -10.66 48.38
N TYR A 865 -15.66 -9.89 47.81
CA TYR A 865 -16.58 -10.43 46.80
C TYR A 865 -15.85 -10.90 45.53
N LEU A 866 -14.77 -10.18 45.06
CA LEU A 866 -13.93 -10.62 43.97
C LEU A 866 -13.27 -11.97 44.25
N TYR A 867 -12.71 -12.17 45.43
CA TYR A 867 -12.04 -13.43 45.81
C TYR A 867 -13.00 -14.58 45.98
N GLN A 868 -14.19 -14.36 46.55
CA GLN A 868 -15.23 -15.37 46.66
C GLN A 868 -15.75 -15.87 45.31
N ASN A 869 -15.75 -15.01 44.28
CA ASN A 869 -16.27 -15.33 42.95
C ASN A 869 -15.19 -15.81 41.96
N ASN A 870 -13.92 -15.99 42.39
CA ASN A 870 -12.87 -16.52 41.50
C ASN A 870 -11.75 -17.23 42.28
N SER A 871 -11.78 -18.56 42.29
CA SER A 871 -10.79 -19.40 42.99
C SER A 871 -9.39 -19.23 42.48
N LYS A 872 -9.21 -18.98 41.15
CA LYS A 872 -7.89 -18.76 40.55
C LYS A 872 -7.27 -17.44 41.02
N LEU A 873 -8.09 -16.38 41.17
CA LEU A 873 -7.63 -15.09 41.70
C LEU A 873 -7.20 -15.23 43.15
N ASN A 874 -7.99 -15.98 43.97
CA ASN A 874 -7.66 -16.23 45.35
C ASN A 874 -6.36 -17.04 45.51
N ASN A 875 -6.16 -18.09 44.70
CA ASN A 875 -4.92 -18.86 44.69
C ASN A 875 -3.69 -18.00 44.31
N LEU A 876 -3.79 -17.14 43.29
CA LEU A 876 -2.71 -16.23 42.92
C LEU A 876 -2.37 -15.24 44.03
N LYS A 877 -3.39 -14.75 44.75
CA LYS A 877 -3.19 -13.90 45.93
C LYS A 877 -2.41 -14.63 47.00
N ASN A 878 -2.81 -15.86 47.38
CA ASN A 878 -2.14 -16.64 48.41
C ASN A 878 -0.66 -16.88 48.06
N ILE A 879 -0.35 -17.22 46.79
CA ILE A 879 1.04 -17.36 46.32
C ILE A 879 1.85 -16.06 46.48
N LEU A 880 1.22 -14.90 46.24
CA LEU A 880 1.88 -13.61 46.38
C LEU A 880 2.04 -13.17 47.83
N ASP A 881 1.10 -13.54 48.71
CA ASP A 881 1.17 -13.28 50.16
C ASP A 881 2.24 -14.17 50.85
N ASP A 882 2.54 -15.35 50.25
CA ASP A 882 3.58 -16.28 50.72
C ASP A 882 5.00 -15.94 50.17
N GLN A 883 5.14 -15.07 49.15
CA GLN A 883 6.39 -14.53 48.64
C GLN A 883 6.80 -13.26 49.35
#